data_2f241e8862f651c85ebbe9e07b1c3ba6
#
_entry.id   2f241e8862f651c85ebbe9e07b1c3ba6
#
_cell.length_a   1.000
_cell.length_b   1.000
_cell.length_c   1.000
_cell.angle_alpha   90.00
_cell.angle_beta   90.00
_cell.angle_gamma   90.00
#
_symmetry.space_group_name_H-M   'P 1'
#
loop_
_entity.id
_entity.type
_entity.pdbx_description
1 polymer ?
#
loop_
_entity_poly.entity_id
_entity_poly.type
_entity_poly.pdbx_seq_one_letter_code
_entity_poly.pdbx_strand_id
1 'polypeptide(L)'
;MSPALRNILCIVLLYSTMSGSAQSMLRDSVIDSRYHTYEEIVAYMDSVSQIPAYNAILDVREIGRSNNEDLPIYAIKLSDNPTLDEDEPALLFLGQCHAEEILGVEITMGLIDSLLHGFDAMNSHVASILQNLEIWVVPSYNPEGLRVVHDGLDVTYRKNKTDNNGNGLFDFVEGIGYDIDGVDFNRNYDFNWIFGDAYGVDDYDYYRGPSAFSESETRAIADLARQEKFLLSVAYHSARSGTPEIIYYSWEWDEVKFPPDIDIMRGLATTLSERVINESRDGNYAVTPGKTLRGNAHDWFYTQTGAIQFLVEVGTNNLQPNSSIINDTVHRNLAGLFFLMDRAYGRSPESKSQITGIVSDASDGFALEGAQIQLAKLNVGGSLTPLEGLMMKPRVTDGFGRYRRLVNQGTYRVIASAPGFESDTVAAILTSQSYATILDFSLTPAPVHTITMELLQEILQENYEVILWDDFQRDTLSLGVGAHSFDWQGNEINIQVSTRGYFPEIHSFDLRPFGPDQTLSFSVDLPTLPTTIYSSGFDDLSGWQINAGSWYVENGKLKSQPELFYDVGLESEMILDLDMSSLQDAKRLGVHIDHAYEVEWQIDTLSLEVWNSDETERLIQKQWVDQNFSTHSEIFFMAGDIPAAGRLKLKMKTDSTVAFRGWEIDSLSIFLSSYELLGTEPEISEGQMQSSTNHFKMSLSASPNPFRTATRLEFEIPRASAVSIDVFDIRGREVYSEQMTGSAGTNSWVWKGQDMLGHQVSTGIYFIRINDAQQSATHKLMLLNKY
;
A
#
# COMPACT_ATOMS: atom_id res chain seq x y z
N MET A 1 53.38 11.40 -43.05
CA MET A 1 53.14 12.26 -41.88
C MET A 1 54.44 12.97 -41.54
N SER A 2 54.44 14.28 -41.43
CA SER A 2 55.59 15.07 -41.11
C SER A 2 56.00 14.89 -39.64
N PRO A 3 57.30 15.09 -39.32
CA PRO A 3 57.75 14.98 -37.92
C PRO A 3 57.06 15.89 -36.95
N ALA A 4 56.51 17.01 -37.42
CA ALA A 4 55.72 17.95 -36.59
C ALA A 4 54.34 17.39 -36.16
N LEU A 5 53.69 16.60 -37.01
CA LEU A 5 52.39 15.97 -36.65
C LEU A 5 52.58 14.82 -35.65
N ARG A 6 53.71 14.14 -35.66
CA ARG A 6 54.04 13.05 -34.75
C ARG A 6 54.30 13.55 -33.32
N ASN A 7 54.91 14.74 -33.19
CA ASN A 7 55.15 15.38 -31.90
C ASN A 7 53.90 15.98 -31.29
N ILE A 8 52.96 16.51 -32.10
CA ILE A 8 51.68 17.00 -31.62
C ILE A 8 50.80 15.84 -31.11
N LEU A 9 50.83 14.70 -31.83
CA LEU A 9 50.04 13.53 -31.39
C LEU A 9 50.60 12.90 -30.10
N CYS A 10 51.93 12.88 -29.89
CA CYS A 10 52.54 12.46 -28.63
C CYS A 10 52.28 13.42 -27.46
N ILE A 11 52.19 14.74 -27.71
CA ILE A 11 51.89 15.73 -26.65
C ILE A 11 50.40 15.66 -26.27
N VAL A 12 49.49 15.46 -27.20
CA VAL A 12 48.06 15.30 -26.93
C VAL A 12 47.79 13.98 -26.19
N LEU A 13 48.48 12.86 -26.54
CA LEU A 13 48.39 11.60 -25.82
C LEU A 13 49.01 11.66 -24.40
N LEU A 14 50.13 12.43 -24.22
CA LEU A 14 50.71 12.65 -22.90
C LEU A 14 49.83 13.58 -22.02
N TYR A 15 49.18 14.59 -22.61
CA TYR A 15 48.26 15.45 -21.88
C TYR A 15 46.96 14.74 -21.50
N SER A 16 46.42 13.84 -22.36
CA SER A 16 45.24 13.03 -22.03
C SER A 16 45.52 11.95 -20.96
N THR A 17 46.73 11.39 -20.94
CA THR A 17 47.13 10.43 -19.89
C THR A 17 47.53 11.11 -18.59
N MET A 18 48.10 12.32 -18.64
CA MET A 18 48.39 13.09 -17.40
C MET A 18 47.15 13.74 -16.80
N SER A 19 46.20 14.17 -17.61
CA SER A 19 44.90 14.64 -17.08
C SER A 19 44.08 13.51 -16.51
N GLY A 20 44.03 12.35 -17.10
CA GLY A 20 43.33 11.19 -16.55
C GLY A 20 43.91 10.69 -15.22
N SER A 21 45.26 10.61 -15.11
CA SER A 21 45.92 10.21 -13.85
C SER A 21 45.88 11.30 -12.77
N ALA A 22 45.92 12.57 -13.14
CA ALA A 22 45.78 13.66 -12.19
C ALA A 22 44.32 13.82 -11.70
N GLN A 23 43.34 13.57 -12.56
CA GLN A 23 41.96 13.54 -12.20
C GLN A 23 41.61 12.32 -11.32
N SER A 24 42.13 11.12 -11.62
CA SER A 24 41.96 9.97 -10.73
C SER A 24 42.64 10.19 -9.36
N MET A 25 43.87 10.76 -9.32
CA MET A 25 44.53 11.09 -8.05
C MET A 25 43.82 12.19 -7.24
N LEU A 26 43.11 13.12 -7.86
CA LEU A 26 42.29 14.11 -7.17
C LEU A 26 40.95 13.49 -6.68
N ARG A 27 40.39 12.52 -7.41
CA ARG A 27 39.18 11.80 -7.04
C ARG A 27 39.40 10.88 -5.83
N ASP A 28 40.51 10.14 -5.78
CA ASP A 28 40.88 9.28 -4.65
C ASP A 28 41.14 10.06 -3.32
N SER A 29 41.17 11.40 -3.36
CA SER A 29 41.40 12.24 -2.19
C SER A 29 40.10 12.84 -1.62
N VAL A 30 38.93 12.69 -2.26
CA VAL A 30 37.67 13.33 -1.87
C VAL A 30 36.88 12.44 -0.91
N ILE A 31 36.91 11.13 -1.09
CA ILE A 31 36.21 10.18 -0.25
C ILE A 31 37.23 9.49 0.68
N ASP A 32 36.98 9.62 2.00
CA ASP A 32 37.81 8.95 3.01
C ASP A 32 37.62 7.43 2.89
N SER A 33 38.73 6.69 2.97
CA SER A 33 38.72 5.20 2.88
C SER A 33 37.97 4.51 4.03
N ARG A 34 37.42 5.25 4.97
CA ARG A 34 36.54 4.73 6.03
C ARG A 34 35.14 4.46 5.51
N TYR A 35 34.74 5.08 4.38
CA TYR A 35 33.45 4.80 3.77
C TYR A 35 33.48 3.47 3.00
N HIS A 36 32.49 2.62 3.26
CA HIS A 36 32.36 1.33 2.58
C HIS A 36 31.82 1.48 1.16
N THR A 37 32.51 0.87 0.22
CA THR A 37 31.98 0.64 -1.14
C THR A 37 30.88 -0.42 -1.12
N TYR A 38 30.11 -0.52 -2.20
CA TYR A 38 29.12 -1.58 -2.34
C TYR A 38 29.75 -2.98 -2.22
N GLU A 39 30.89 -3.20 -2.83
CA GLU A 39 31.61 -4.46 -2.80
C GLU A 39 32.10 -4.81 -1.38
N GLU A 40 32.51 -3.83 -0.60
CA GLU A 40 32.90 -4.03 0.81
C GLU A 40 31.70 -4.35 1.69
N ILE A 41 30.52 -3.73 1.44
CA ILE A 41 29.26 -4.09 2.12
C ILE A 41 28.92 -5.56 1.83
N VAL A 42 28.94 -5.98 0.57
CA VAL A 42 28.66 -7.38 0.17
C VAL A 42 29.66 -8.34 0.81
N ALA A 43 30.95 -8.02 0.76
CA ALA A 43 31.99 -8.84 1.37
C ALA A 43 31.85 -8.94 2.90
N TYR A 44 31.42 -7.86 3.55
CA TYR A 44 31.14 -7.87 4.98
C TYR A 44 29.95 -8.80 5.28
N MET A 45 28.82 -8.68 4.55
CA MET A 45 27.65 -9.55 4.68
C MET A 45 28.04 -11.04 4.54
N ASP A 46 28.81 -11.36 3.50
CA ASP A 46 29.32 -12.71 3.29
C ASP A 46 30.18 -13.18 4.47
N SER A 47 31.07 -12.32 4.96
CA SER A 47 32.02 -12.67 6.03
C SER A 47 31.29 -12.97 7.36
N VAL A 48 30.33 -12.15 7.77
CA VAL A 48 29.59 -12.35 9.02
C VAL A 48 28.63 -13.55 8.93
N SER A 49 28.05 -13.82 7.78
CA SER A 49 27.19 -14.98 7.54
C SER A 49 27.92 -16.32 7.64
N GLN A 50 29.25 -16.33 7.46
CA GLN A 50 30.07 -17.52 7.56
C GLN A 50 30.62 -17.80 8.96
N ILE A 51 30.39 -16.91 9.92
CA ILE A 51 30.79 -17.09 11.32
C ILE A 51 29.77 -17.98 12.03
N PRO A 52 30.10 -19.23 12.43
CA PRO A 52 29.11 -20.16 12.97
C PRO A 52 28.42 -19.66 14.24
N ALA A 53 29.11 -18.83 15.03
CA ALA A 53 28.53 -18.25 16.25
C ALA A 53 27.38 -17.29 15.96
N TYR A 54 27.39 -16.63 14.78
CA TYR A 54 26.37 -15.67 14.40
C TYR A 54 25.16 -16.30 13.73
N ASN A 55 25.24 -17.56 13.26
CA ASN A 55 24.09 -18.25 12.67
C ASN A 55 22.86 -18.35 13.60
N ALA A 56 23.09 -18.22 14.91
CA ALA A 56 22.02 -18.22 15.89
C ALA A 56 21.30 -16.86 16.04
N ILE A 57 21.90 -15.78 15.52
CA ILE A 57 21.38 -14.41 15.74
C ILE A 57 21.33 -13.56 14.47
N LEU A 58 21.81 -14.07 13.34
CA LEU A 58 21.94 -13.30 12.10
C LEU A 58 21.52 -14.13 10.89
N ASP A 59 20.73 -13.50 10.02
CA ASP A 59 20.38 -14.01 8.70
C ASP A 59 20.57 -12.90 7.65
N VAL A 60 21.25 -13.22 6.55
CA VAL A 60 21.47 -12.29 5.44
C VAL A 60 20.55 -12.68 4.30
N ARG A 61 19.72 -11.74 3.84
CA ARG A 61 18.74 -11.95 2.78
C ARG A 61 18.93 -11.00 1.62
N GLU A 62 18.88 -11.52 0.41
CA GLU A 62 18.66 -10.70 -0.78
C GLU A 62 17.17 -10.34 -0.81
N ILE A 63 16.86 -9.04 -0.68
CA ILE A 63 15.48 -8.53 -0.63
C ILE A 63 15.01 -7.97 -1.98
N GLY A 64 15.91 -7.80 -2.92
CA GLY A 64 15.63 -7.31 -4.27
C GLY A 64 16.90 -7.05 -5.06
N ARG A 65 16.74 -6.46 -6.22
CA ARG A 65 17.84 -6.10 -7.13
C ARG A 65 17.64 -4.70 -7.69
N SER A 66 18.75 -4.04 -8.02
CA SER A 66 18.72 -2.73 -8.65
C SER A 66 18.18 -2.78 -10.08
N ASN A 67 17.64 -1.65 -10.54
CA ASN A 67 16.83 -1.57 -11.76
C ASN A 67 17.64 -1.72 -13.04
N ASN A 68 18.86 -1.19 -13.10
CA ASN A 68 19.66 -1.10 -14.32
C ASN A 68 20.82 -2.13 -14.38
N GLU A 69 21.59 -2.30 -13.30
CA GLU A 69 22.76 -3.19 -13.25
C GLU A 69 22.45 -4.56 -12.62
N ASP A 70 21.22 -4.81 -12.17
CA ASP A 70 20.79 -6.06 -11.51
C ASP A 70 21.64 -6.43 -10.29
N LEU A 71 22.07 -5.41 -9.52
CA LEU A 71 22.86 -5.61 -8.30
C LEU A 71 21.97 -6.05 -7.14
N PRO A 72 22.37 -7.08 -6.36
CA PRO A 72 21.62 -7.50 -5.20
C PRO A 72 21.50 -6.40 -4.13
N ILE A 73 20.34 -6.31 -3.50
CA ILE A 73 20.08 -5.50 -2.33
C ILE A 73 19.95 -6.44 -1.13
N TYR A 74 20.80 -6.26 -0.14
CA TYR A 74 20.84 -7.13 1.02
C TYR A 74 20.28 -6.47 2.27
N ALA A 75 19.55 -7.27 3.06
CA ALA A 75 19.18 -6.96 4.43
C ALA A 75 19.83 -7.98 5.37
N ILE A 76 20.20 -7.54 6.57
CA ILE A 76 20.51 -8.42 7.70
C ILE A 76 19.33 -8.39 8.66
N LYS A 77 18.82 -9.57 9.03
CA LYS A 77 17.93 -9.76 10.16
C LYS A 77 18.76 -10.21 11.38
N LEU A 78 18.57 -9.52 12.51
CA LEU A 78 19.22 -9.83 13.80
C LEU A 78 18.13 -10.09 14.83
N SER A 79 18.12 -11.31 15.38
CA SER A 79 17.16 -11.83 16.38
C SER A 79 17.74 -13.12 16.96
N ASP A 80 17.21 -13.69 18.03
CA ASP A 80 17.65 -15.00 18.54
C ASP A 80 17.16 -16.18 17.69
N ASN A 81 16.21 -15.98 16.77
CA ASN A 81 15.77 -16.93 15.74
C ASN A 81 15.66 -16.25 14.34
N PRO A 82 16.76 -15.79 13.76
CA PRO A 82 16.74 -14.85 12.65
C PRO A 82 16.12 -15.40 11.35
N THR A 83 15.99 -16.73 11.23
CA THR A 83 15.36 -17.38 10.07
C THR A 83 13.86 -17.58 10.21
N LEU A 84 13.30 -17.31 11.39
CA LEU A 84 11.87 -17.42 11.69
C LEU A 84 11.24 -16.03 11.78
N ASP A 85 9.96 -15.97 11.54
CA ASP A 85 9.09 -14.86 11.92
C ASP A 85 8.50 -15.20 13.30
N GLU A 86 8.59 -14.28 14.26
CA GLU A 86 8.18 -14.50 15.64
C GLU A 86 7.18 -13.42 16.08
N ASP A 87 6.42 -13.69 17.16
CA ASP A 87 5.50 -12.68 17.73
C ASP A 87 6.28 -11.60 18.47
N GLU A 88 7.19 -10.91 17.78
CA GLU A 88 8.06 -9.87 18.27
C GLU A 88 7.91 -8.56 17.50
N PRO A 89 8.17 -7.40 18.12
CA PRO A 89 8.19 -6.14 17.36
C PRO A 89 9.38 -6.11 16.39
N ALA A 90 9.11 -5.81 15.13
CA ALA A 90 10.11 -5.64 14.09
C ALA A 90 10.50 -4.16 13.91
N LEU A 91 11.79 -3.90 13.70
CA LEU A 91 12.35 -2.58 13.39
C LEU A 91 13.18 -2.61 12.11
N LEU A 92 13.15 -1.51 11.35
CA LEU A 92 13.92 -1.37 10.12
C LEU A 92 14.86 -0.16 10.18
N PHE A 93 16.14 -0.39 9.89
CA PHE A 93 17.16 0.65 9.79
C PHE A 93 17.73 0.68 8.37
N LEU A 94 17.48 1.78 7.66
CA LEU A 94 17.90 2.02 6.28
C LEU A 94 19.08 2.99 6.27
N GLY A 95 20.16 2.60 5.61
CA GLY A 95 21.39 3.40 5.58
C GLY A 95 21.38 4.44 4.45
N GLN A 96 21.47 4.03 3.20
CA GLN A 96 21.64 4.93 2.08
C GLN A 96 20.54 4.75 1.04
N CYS A 97 19.86 5.85 0.76
CA CYS A 97 18.85 6.05 -0.29
C CYS A 97 19.44 6.82 -1.47
N HIS A 98 19.89 8.05 -1.19
CA HIS A 98 20.50 8.90 -2.19
C HIS A 98 21.99 8.58 -2.32
N ALA A 99 22.48 8.58 -3.56
CA ALA A 99 23.83 8.11 -3.87
C ALA A 99 24.92 8.85 -3.09
N GLU A 100 24.81 10.19 -2.97
CA GLU A 100 25.75 11.06 -2.30
C GLU A 100 25.72 11.00 -0.75
N GLU A 101 24.66 10.42 -0.16
CA GLU A 101 24.41 10.45 1.27
C GLU A 101 24.94 9.21 1.98
N ILE A 102 26.26 8.97 1.87
CA ILE A 102 26.90 7.71 2.27
C ILE A 102 27.15 7.54 3.77
N LEU A 103 26.96 8.59 4.61
CA LEU A 103 27.10 8.49 6.07
C LEU A 103 26.12 7.47 6.68
N GLY A 104 24.93 7.33 6.11
CA GLY A 104 23.92 6.36 6.55
C GLY A 104 24.40 4.92 6.45
N VAL A 105 25.23 4.58 5.46
CA VAL A 105 25.87 3.26 5.32
C VAL A 105 26.70 2.97 6.58
N GLU A 106 27.55 3.93 6.97
CA GLU A 106 28.48 3.77 8.11
C GLU A 106 27.74 3.61 9.43
N ILE A 107 26.63 4.33 9.62
CA ILE A 107 25.83 4.23 10.84
C ILE A 107 25.15 2.88 10.95
N THR A 108 24.58 2.38 9.86
CA THR A 108 23.90 1.08 9.83
C THR A 108 24.89 -0.08 9.94
N MET A 109 26.05 -0.01 9.28
CA MET A 109 27.15 -0.96 9.48
C MET A 109 27.64 -0.94 10.95
N GLY A 110 27.77 0.26 11.54
CA GLY A 110 28.14 0.43 12.94
C GLY A 110 27.09 -0.12 13.92
N LEU A 111 25.81 -0.10 13.56
CA LEU A 111 24.75 -0.75 14.33
C LEU A 111 24.92 -2.28 14.32
N ILE A 112 25.14 -2.87 13.14
CA ILE A 112 25.38 -4.31 13.01
C ILE A 112 26.57 -4.72 13.89
N ASP A 113 27.71 -4.03 13.73
CA ASP A 113 28.91 -4.26 14.53
C ASP A 113 28.66 -4.15 16.04
N SER A 114 27.88 -3.13 16.46
CA SER A 114 27.56 -2.93 17.86
C SER A 114 26.75 -4.07 18.47
N LEU A 115 25.80 -4.62 17.69
CA LEU A 115 24.99 -5.76 18.12
C LEU A 115 25.82 -7.05 18.14
N LEU A 116 26.65 -7.30 17.13
CA LEU A 116 27.53 -8.48 17.08
C LEU A 116 28.59 -8.46 18.20
N HIS A 117 29.27 -7.32 18.38
CA HIS A 117 30.23 -7.16 19.47
C HIS A 117 29.57 -7.28 20.87
N GLY A 118 28.35 -6.74 21.02
CA GLY A 118 27.57 -6.87 22.23
C GLY A 118 27.20 -8.33 22.52
N PHE A 119 26.86 -9.09 21.49
CA PHE A 119 26.60 -10.53 21.58
C PHE A 119 27.87 -11.29 22.02
N ASP A 120 29.00 -11.06 21.35
CA ASP A 120 30.28 -11.69 21.68
C ASP A 120 30.75 -11.36 23.12
N ALA A 121 30.53 -10.12 23.55
CA ALA A 121 30.83 -9.67 24.90
C ALA A 121 29.81 -10.15 25.94
N MET A 122 28.79 -10.93 25.57
CA MET A 122 27.68 -11.35 26.41
C MET A 122 27.02 -10.16 27.16
N ASN A 123 26.85 -9.05 26.44
CA ASN A 123 26.19 -7.86 26.98
C ASN A 123 24.70 -8.15 27.19
N SER A 124 24.25 -8.04 28.45
CA SER A 124 22.87 -8.39 28.82
C SER A 124 21.80 -7.49 28.14
N HIS A 125 22.13 -6.24 27.80
CA HIS A 125 21.23 -5.35 27.10
C HIS A 125 21.05 -5.80 25.64
N VAL A 126 22.16 -6.08 24.93
CA VAL A 126 22.14 -6.61 23.57
C VAL A 126 21.44 -7.98 23.52
N ALA A 127 21.77 -8.88 24.47
CA ALA A 127 21.07 -10.16 24.55
C ALA A 127 19.55 -9.98 24.72
N SER A 128 19.14 -9.04 25.58
CA SER A 128 17.72 -8.75 25.77
C SER A 128 17.05 -8.14 24.53
N ILE A 129 17.76 -7.32 23.76
CA ILE A 129 17.29 -6.77 22.48
C ILE A 129 17.08 -7.91 21.48
N LEU A 130 18.08 -8.76 21.27
CA LEU A 130 18.03 -9.86 20.30
C LEU A 130 16.99 -10.94 20.67
N GLN A 131 16.60 -11.06 21.95
CA GLN A 131 15.59 -12.01 22.43
C GLN A 131 14.14 -11.49 22.36
N ASN A 132 13.94 -10.23 22.02
CA ASN A 132 12.60 -9.62 22.08
C ASN A 132 12.27 -8.77 20.86
N LEU A 133 13.17 -8.71 19.87
CA LEU A 133 13.01 -7.88 18.69
C LEU A 133 13.55 -8.55 17.43
N GLU A 134 12.91 -8.32 16.35
CA GLU A 134 13.42 -8.57 15.02
C GLU A 134 14.00 -7.28 14.41
N ILE A 135 15.32 -7.23 14.28
CA ILE A 135 16.04 -6.03 13.84
C ILE A 135 16.50 -6.24 12.39
N TRP A 136 15.96 -5.44 11.49
CA TRP A 136 16.33 -5.46 10.08
C TRP A 136 17.20 -4.25 9.74
N VAL A 137 18.32 -4.50 9.06
CA VAL A 137 19.27 -3.47 8.65
C VAL A 137 19.59 -3.62 7.17
N VAL A 138 19.41 -2.53 6.43
CA VAL A 138 19.73 -2.43 4.99
C VAL A 138 20.73 -1.28 4.84
N PRO A 139 22.05 -1.54 4.73
CA PRO A 139 23.05 -0.48 4.67
C PRO A 139 22.93 0.40 3.43
N SER A 140 22.61 -0.19 2.29
CA SER A 140 22.33 0.56 1.06
C SER A 140 21.26 -0.18 0.24
N TYR A 141 20.27 0.56 -0.24
CA TYR A 141 19.33 0.06 -1.24
C TYR A 141 19.41 0.81 -2.57
N ASN A 142 20.45 1.67 -2.72
CA ASN A 142 20.85 2.30 -3.98
C ASN A 142 22.28 1.88 -4.36
N PRO A 143 22.53 0.60 -4.66
CA PRO A 143 23.88 0.11 -4.92
C PRO A 143 24.50 0.73 -6.18
N GLU A 144 23.70 1.03 -7.20
CA GLU A 144 24.19 1.66 -8.43
C GLU A 144 24.64 3.11 -8.19
N GLY A 145 23.81 3.89 -7.47
CA GLY A 145 24.17 5.25 -7.08
C GLY A 145 25.41 5.29 -6.18
N LEU A 146 25.51 4.35 -5.23
CA LEU A 146 26.69 4.23 -4.36
C LEU A 146 27.98 4.03 -5.18
N ARG A 147 27.93 3.22 -6.24
CA ARG A 147 29.04 3.06 -7.17
C ARG A 147 29.37 4.35 -7.93
N VAL A 148 28.39 5.11 -8.39
CA VAL A 148 28.63 6.40 -9.08
C VAL A 148 29.50 7.31 -8.20
N VAL A 149 29.19 7.38 -6.92
CA VAL A 149 29.93 8.21 -5.96
C VAL A 149 31.34 7.65 -5.70
N HIS A 150 31.47 6.37 -5.38
CA HIS A 150 32.74 5.73 -5.06
C HIS A 150 33.70 5.62 -6.28
N ASP A 151 33.16 5.42 -7.46
CA ASP A 151 33.94 5.46 -8.71
C ASP A 151 34.41 6.87 -9.09
N GLY A 152 33.98 7.88 -8.33
CA GLY A 152 34.32 9.28 -8.53
C GLY A 152 33.78 9.84 -9.85
N LEU A 153 32.68 9.27 -10.35
CA LEU A 153 32.00 9.82 -11.54
C LEU A 153 31.34 11.14 -11.19
N ASP A 154 30.54 11.17 -10.13
CA ASP A 154 29.99 12.37 -9.51
C ASP A 154 29.72 12.12 -8.02
N VAL A 155 30.45 12.81 -7.14
CA VAL A 155 30.26 12.70 -5.68
C VAL A 155 29.06 13.46 -5.16
N THR A 156 28.35 14.18 -6.02
CA THR A 156 27.12 14.91 -5.72
C THR A 156 25.89 14.28 -6.36
N TYR A 157 26.07 13.12 -7.06
CA TYR A 157 25.00 12.37 -7.69
C TYR A 157 24.00 11.86 -6.65
N ARG A 158 22.70 12.02 -6.94
CA ARG A 158 21.65 11.74 -5.95
C ARG A 158 20.84 10.47 -6.25
N LYS A 159 20.50 10.26 -7.52
CA LYS A 159 19.52 9.29 -8.01
C LYS A 159 20.10 7.86 -8.13
N ASN A 160 19.33 6.90 -8.65
CA ASN A 160 19.84 5.64 -9.19
C ASN A 160 20.30 5.85 -10.65
N LYS A 161 20.54 4.75 -11.39
CA LYS A 161 21.02 4.82 -12.79
C LYS A 161 19.96 4.44 -13.82
N THR A 162 18.68 4.55 -13.52
CA THR A 162 17.61 4.23 -14.48
C THR A 162 17.78 5.05 -15.75
N ASP A 163 17.83 4.38 -16.91
CA ASP A 163 17.93 5.00 -18.24
C ASP A 163 16.58 5.60 -18.62
N ASN A 164 16.39 6.90 -18.33
CA ASN A 164 15.12 7.59 -18.52
C ASN A 164 14.82 7.89 -19.98
N ASN A 165 15.85 8.06 -20.82
CA ASN A 165 15.69 8.40 -22.24
C ASN A 165 15.78 7.17 -23.17
N GLY A 166 16.07 5.98 -22.65
CA GLY A 166 16.08 4.71 -23.38
C GLY A 166 17.23 4.57 -24.39
N ASN A 167 18.35 5.30 -24.20
CA ASN A 167 19.45 5.30 -25.13
C ASN A 167 20.55 4.26 -24.81
N GLY A 168 20.45 3.57 -23.68
CA GLY A 168 21.37 2.53 -23.23
C GLY A 168 22.70 3.06 -22.68
N LEU A 169 22.79 4.35 -22.38
CA LEU A 169 23.94 5.01 -21.77
C LEU A 169 23.54 5.54 -20.39
N PHE A 170 24.50 5.80 -19.53
CA PHE A 170 24.26 6.51 -18.29
C PHE A 170 24.59 8.00 -18.50
N ASP A 171 23.57 8.83 -18.57
CA ASP A 171 23.64 10.25 -18.89
C ASP A 171 23.52 11.09 -17.63
N PHE A 172 24.61 11.67 -17.18
CA PHE A 172 24.64 12.57 -16.03
C PHE A 172 25.46 13.83 -16.31
N VAL A 173 25.26 14.85 -15.52
CA VAL A 173 26.01 16.10 -15.54
C VAL A 173 26.69 16.28 -14.19
N GLU A 174 28.02 16.31 -14.17
CA GLU A 174 28.79 16.47 -12.92
C GLU A 174 28.36 17.75 -12.17
N GLY A 175 27.94 17.57 -10.92
CA GLY A 175 27.44 18.62 -10.06
C GLY A 175 25.98 18.49 -9.66
N ILE A 176 25.47 19.42 -8.86
CA ILE A 176 24.11 19.39 -8.33
C ILE A 176 23.09 19.78 -9.39
N GLY A 177 22.14 18.87 -9.66
CA GLY A 177 20.99 19.08 -10.53
C GLY A 177 21.23 18.81 -12.00
N TYR A 178 20.20 18.44 -12.73
CA TYR A 178 20.17 18.25 -14.18
C TYR A 178 20.73 16.93 -14.71
N ASP A 179 20.70 15.86 -13.92
CA ASP A 179 20.97 14.52 -14.41
C ASP A 179 19.79 13.98 -15.23
N ILE A 180 20.02 13.58 -16.47
CA ILE A 180 18.98 13.04 -17.37
C ILE A 180 18.50 11.69 -16.81
N ASP A 181 19.42 10.82 -16.43
CA ASP A 181 19.10 9.51 -15.92
C ASP A 181 18.89 9.48 -14.41
N GLY A 182 18.22 8.41 -13.98
CA GLY A 182 17.95 8.11 -12.59
C GLY A 182 16.67 8.68 -12.04
N VAL A 183 16.25 8.10 -10.92
CA VAL A 183 15.05 8.43 -10.15
C VAL A 183 15.42 8.68 -8.70
N ASP A 184 14.83 9.69 -8.07
CA ASP A 184 14.93 9.92 -6.63
C ASP A 184 14.01 8.95 -5.88
N PHE A 185 14.57 7.99 -5.16
CA PHE A 185 13.80 6.98 -4.44
C PHE A 185 12.88 7.57 -3.39
N ASN A 186 13.30 8.66 -2.73
CA ASN A 186 12.47 9.32 -1.73
C ASN A 186 11.42 10.27 -2.34
N ARG A 187 11.11 10.08 -3.62
CA ARG A 187 9.99 10.64 -4.38
C ARG A 187 9.17 9.56 -5.09
N ASN A 188 9.58 8.28 -5.01
CA ASN A 188 9.04 7.20 -5.82
C ASN A 188 8.00 6.33 -5.09
N TYR A 189 7.71 6.59 -3.80
CA TYR A 189 6.64 5.90 -3.05
C TYR A 189 5.26 6.43 -3.42
N ASP A 190 4.22 5.58 -3.41
CA ASP A 190 2.89 5.91 -3.95
C ASP A 190 2.05 6.87 -3.11
N PHE A 191 2.43 7.14 -1.86
CA PHE A 191 1.71 8.10 -1.05
C PHE A 191 2.01 9.53 -1.53
N ASN A 192 1.00 10.17 -2.12
CA ASN A 192 1.11 11.49 -2.74
C ASN A 192 2.20 11.60 -3.82
N TRP A 193 2.54 10.48 -4.46
CA TRP A 193 3.58 10.43 -5.49
C TRP A 193 3.38 11.45 -6.61
N ILE A 194 2.13 11.69 -6.97
CA ILE A 194 1.78 12.61 -8.07
C ILE A 194 2.24 14.06 -7.81
N PHE A 195 2.43 14.43 -6.55
CA PHE A 195 3.03 15.68 -6.11
C PHE A 195 4.52 15.60 -5.86
N GLY A 196 5.12 14.44 -6.10
CA GLY A 196 6.54 14.24 -6.02
C GLY A 196 7.23 15.19 -6.96
N ASP A 197 7.68 16.24 -6.40
CA ASP A 197 8.19 17.47 -6.94
C ASP A 197 7.40 18.11 -8.11
N ALA A 198 7.22 19.42 -8.08
CA ALA A 198 6.53 20.19 -9.13
C ALA A 198 7.21 20.07 -10.51
N TYR A 199 8.29 19.37 -10.60
CA TYR A 199 9.12 19.18 -11.77
C TYR A 199 9.06 17.70 -12.19
N GLY A 200 8.02 17.32 -12.89
CA GLY A 200 7.95 16.02 -13.59
C GLY A 200 8.91 15.96 -14.77
N VAL A 201 10.10 16.55 -14.62
CA VAL A 201 11.18 16.58 -15.59
C VAL A 201 12.27 15.59 -15.18
N ASP A 202 12.57 14.67 -16.07
CA ASP A 202 13.52 13.59 -15.87
C ASP A 202 14.98 14.07 -15.66
N ASP A 203 15.30 15.29 -16.08
CA ASP A 203 16.61 15.90 -15.91
C ASP A 203 16.79 16.68 -14.60
N TYR A 204 15.99 16.39 -13.56
CA TYR A 204 16.07 17.05 -12.27
C TYR A 204 16.41 16.07 -11.14
N ASP A 205 17.22 16.49 -10.17
CA ASP A 205 17.69 15.65 -9.05
C ASP A 205 16.58 15.00 -8.24
N TYR A 206 15.40 15.61 -8.21
CA TYR A 206 14.24 15.11 -7.47
C TYR A 206 13.21 14.43 -8.38
N TYR A 207 13.63 13.96 -9.55
CA TYR A 207 12.72 13.26 -10.46
C TYR A 207 12.13 12.02 -9.79
N ARG A 208 10.80 11.96 -9.77
CA ARG A 208 10.04 10.94 -9.05
C ARG A 208 9.85 9.61 -9.78
N GLY A 209 10.33 9.51 -11.02
CA GLY A 209 10.08 8.38 -11.91
C GLY A 209 8.80 8.52 -12.72
N PRO A 210 8.57 7.64 -13.72
CA PRO A 210 7.40 7.67 -14.60
C PRO A 210 6.10 7.21 -13.92
N SER A 211 6.20 6.47 -12.83
CA SER A 211 5.08 6.03 -12.00
C SER A 211 5.55 5.80 -10.56
N ALA A 212 4.59 5.78 -9.62
CA ALA A 212 4.87 5.32 -8.27
C ALA A 212 5.46 3.90 -8.33
N PHE A 213 6.47 3.65 -7.51
CA PHE A 213 7.19 2.36 -7.48
C PHE A 213 7.73 1.91 -8.85
N SER A 214 8.11 2.84 -9.72
CA SER A 214 8.80 2.48 -10.98
C SER A 214 10.11 1.74 -10.70
N GLU A 215 10.79 2.08 -9.61
CA GLU A 215 12.10 1.54 -9.27
C GLU A 215 11.99 0.21 -8.49
N SER A 216 12.80 -0.78 -8.89
CA SER A 216 12.84 -2.09 -8.22
C SER A 216 13.35 -2.00 -6.80
N GLU A 217 14.23 -1.06 -6.53
CA GLU A 217 14.83 -0.79 -5.23
C GLU A 217 13.78 -0.27 -4.22
N THR A 218 12.92 0.66 -4.64
CA THR A 218 11.83 1.14 -3.80
C THR A 218 10.77 0.06 -3.57
N ARG A 219 10.49 -0.76 -4.59
CA ARG A 219 9.61 -1.93 -4.42
C ARG A 219 10.18 -2.94 -3.43
N ALA A 220 11.49 -3.22 -3.48
CA ALA A 220 12.14 -4.15 -2.55
C ALA A 220 11.96 -3.74 -1.08
N ILE A 221 12.16 -2.45 -0.78
CA ILE A 221 11.94 -1.90 0.58
C ILE A 221 10.46 -1.91 0.96
N ALA A 222 9.57 -1.54 0.03
CA ALA A 222 8.13 -1.52 0.29
C ALA A 222 7.58 -2.94 0.52
N ASP A 223 8.04 -3.93 -0.22
CA ASP A 223 7.62 -5.32 -0.07
C ASP A 223 8.14 -5.92 1.24
N LEU A 224 9.37 -5.63 1.61
CA LEU A 224 9.91 -5.97 2.93
C LEU A 224 9.03 -5.35 4.04
N ALA A 225 8.67 -4.08 3.93
CA ALA A 225 7.86 -3.39 4.93
C ALA A 225 6.42 -3.96 5.03
N ARG A 226 5.83 -4.38 3.91
CA ARG A 226 4.51 -5.02 3.90
C ARG A 226 4.54 -6.41 4.52
N GLN A 227 5.64 -7.14 4.32
CA GLN A 227 5.83 -8.49 4.84
C GLN A 227 6.07 -8.48 6.35
N GLU A 228 7.04 -7.68 6.82
CA GLU A 228 7.54 -7.72 8.20
C GLU A 228 6.76 -6.80 9.15
N LYS A 229 5.89 -5.93 8.66
CA LYS A 229 4.99 -5.04 9.43
C LYS A 229 5.72 -4.29 10.56
N PHE A 230 6.78 -3.56 10.21
CA PHE A 230 7.62 -2.84 11.16
C PHE A 230 6.84 -1.90 12.10
N LEU A 231 7.23 -1.85 13.35
CA LEU A 231 6.67 -0.92 14.33
C LEU A 231 7.34 0.46 14.24
N LEU A 232 8.67 0.46 14.14
CA LEU A 232 9.51 1.65 14.03
C LEU A 232 10.54 1.47 12.91
N SER A 233 10.92 2.57 12.28
CA SER A 233 11.98 2.58 11.27
C SER A 233 12.78 3.89 11.32
N VAL A 234 14.03 3.83 10.88
CA VAL A 234 14.88 5.00 10.60
C VAL A 234 15.42 4.87 9.18
N ALA A 235 15.30 5.94 8.40
CA ALA A 235 15.98 6.12 7.12
C ALA A 235 17.01 7.24 7.26
N TYR A 236 18.29 6.92 7.08
CA TYR A 236 19.36 7.89 7.12
C TYR A 236 19.50 8.61 5.80
N HIS A 237 19.62 9.92 5.91
CA HIS A 237 19.92 10.89 4.86
C HIS A 237 21.03 11.82 5.30
N SER A 238 21.54 12.64 4.40
CA SER A 238 22.48 13.71 4.73
C SER A 238 22.11 14.96 3.97
N ALA A 239 21.95 16.04 4.67
CA ALA A 239 21.64 17.30 4.03
C ALA A 239 22.83 17.83 3.23
N ARG A 240 22.59 18.29 2.00
CA ARG A 240 23.58 19.05 1.23
C ARG A 240 24.05 20.25 2.03
N SER A 241 25.32 20.55 2.02
CA SER A 241 26.07 21.46 2.88
C SER A 241 25.31 22.67 3.47
N GLY A 242 25.45 22.89 4.77
CA GLY A 242 24.96 24.07 5.48
C GLY A 242 23.58 23.92 6.12
N THR A 243 22.95 22.76 6.01
CA THR A 243 21.71 22.46 6.73
C THR A 243 21.99 21.86 8.10
N PRO A 244 21.19 22.17 9.14
CA PRO A 244 21.35 21.53 10.44
C PRO A 244 21.02 20.04 10.37
N GLU A 245 21.61 19.25 11.25
CA GLU A 245 21.24 17.85 11.49
C GLU A 245 19.81 17.79 12.03
N ILE A 246 18.91 17.02 11.38
CA ILE A 246 17.47 17.08 11.61
C ILE A 246 16.86 15.67 11.64
N ILE A 247 15.87 15.49 12.50
CA ILE A 247 14.98 14.32 12.54
C ILE A 247 13.62 14.77 12.01
N TYR A 248 13.24 14.24 10.85
CA TYR A 248 11.91 14.43 10.30
C TYR A 248 10.99 13.26 10.70
N TYR A 249 9.72 13.59 10.95
CA TYR A 249 8.63 12.63 11.09
C TYR A 249 7.49 12.99 10.14
N SER A 250 6.48 12.11 9.98
CA SER A 250 5.39 12.30 9.04
C SER A 250 4.65 13.61 9.30
N TRP A 251 4.14 14.16 8.32
CA TRP A 251 3.83 15.46 7.76
C TRP A 251 3.10 16.46 8.68
N GLU A 252 3.26 17.73 8.35
CA GLU A 252 2.41 18.85 8.76
C GLU A 252 2.18 19.74 7.52
N TRP A 253 0.95 19.70 6.99
CA TRP A 253 0.59 20.43 5.79
C TRP A 253 -0.21 21.66 6.15
N ASP A 254 0.30 22.83 5.79
CA ASP A 254 -0.35 24.12 6.02
C ASP A 254 -0.92 24.30 7.43
N GLU A 255 -0.22 23.79 8.45
CA GLU A 255 -0.58 23.86 9.86
C GLU A 255 -1.96 23.24 10.23
N VAL A 256 -2.67 22.65 9.26
CA VAL A 256 -4.06 22.18 9.42
C VAL A 256 -4.21 20.67 9.27
N LYS A 257 -3.26 20.04 8.56
CA LYS A 257 -3.30 18.60 8.25
C LYS A 257 -2.10 17.88 8.85
N PHE A 258 -2.37 16.94 9.73
CA PHE A 258 -1.34 16.11 10.34
C PHE A 258 -1.83 14.68 10.48
N PRO A 259 -0.91 13.71 10.57
CA PRO A 259 -1.27 12.34 10.89
C PRO A 259 -1.95 12.25 12.26
N PRO A 260 -2.90 11.34 12.44
CA PRO A 260 -3.60 11.17 13.72
C PRO A 260 -2.68 10.92 14.91
N ASP A 261 -1.53 10.26 14.68
CA ASP A 261 -0.53 9.92 15.70
C ASP A 261 0.59 10.98 15.84
N ILE A 262 0.41 12.20 15.34
CA ILE A 262 1.48 13.23 15.31
C ILE A 262 2.08 13.50 16.69
N ASP A 263 1.30 13.43 17.76
CA ASP A 263 1.80 13.67 19.11
C ASP A 263 2.76 12.57 19.58
N ILE A 264 2.51 11.30 19.22
CA ILE A 264 3.45 10.21 19.54
C ILE A 264 4.70 10.28 18.66
N MET A 265 4.56 10.61 17.37
CA MET A 265 5.69 10.80 16.46
C MET A 265 6.61 11.91 16.94
N ARG A 266 6.05 13.09 17.28
CA ARG A 266 6.78 14.22 17.82
C ARG A 266 7.49 13.86 19.13
N GLY A 267 6.80 13.19 20.03
CA GLY A 267 7.36 12.73 21.31
C GLY A 267 8.55 11.80 21.13
N LEU A 268 8.43 10.80 20.24
CA LEU A 268 9.50 9.87 19.90
C LEU A 268 10.67 10.58 19.22
N ALA A 269 10.42 11.44 18.22
CA ALA A 269 11.44 12.21 17.53
C ALA A 269 12.21 13.14 18.48
N THR A 270 11.51 13.76 19.45
CA THR A 270 12.13 14.63 20.47
C THR A 270 13.05 13.81 21.39
N THR A 271 12.58 12.66 21.89
CA THR A 271 13.41 11.81 22.76
C THR A 271 14.58 11.20 21.97
N LEU A 272 14.39 10.83 20.72
CA LEU A 272 15.47 10.40 19.82
C LEU A 272 16.52 11.51 19.68
N SER A 273 16.12 12.75 19.43
CA SER A 273 17.00 13.93 19.35
C SER A 273 17.79 14.13 20.65
N GLU A 274 17.16 14.03 21.81
CA GLU A 274 17.83 14.15 23.11
C GLU A 274 18.96 13.14 23.32
N ARG A 275 18.99 12.03 22.55
CA ARG A 275 20.04 11.00 22.57
C ARG A 275 21.14 11.25 21.55
N VAL A 276 20.93 12.12 20.59
CA VAL A 276 21.88 12.37 19.50
C VAL A 276 22.36 13.81 19.54
N ILE A 277 23.57 13.97 20.07
CA ILE A 277 24.27 15.26 20.07
C ILE A 277 24.65 15.63 18.63
N ASN A 278 24.51 16.90 18.25
CA ASN A 278 24.92 17.39 16.94
C ASN A 278 26.46 17.41 16.77
N GLU A 279 26.97 17.57 15.54
CA GLU A 279 28.39 17.55 15.22
C GLU A 279 29.16 18.71 15.91
N SER A 280 28.55 19.88 16.00
CA SER A 280 29.14 21.03 16.71
C SER A 280 29.19 20.87 18.23
N ARG A 281 28.48 19.91 18.81
CA ARG A 281 28.39 19.64 20.26
C ARG A 281 27.84 20.78 21.10
N ASP A 282 27.07 21.66 20.51
CA ASP A 282 26.39 22.79 21.14
C ASP A 282 24.89 22.57 21.35
N GLY A 283 24.38 21.42 20.90
CA GLY A 283 22.98 21.00 21.01
C GLY A 283 22.73 19.59 20.53
N ASN A 284 21.48 19.30 20.22
CA ASN A 284 20.98 18.06 19.67
C ASN A 284 20.45 18.28 18.24
N TYR A 285 20.13 17.20 17.54
CA TYR A 285 19.49 17.29 16.24
C TYR A 285 18.17 18.07 16.34
N ALA A 286 17.87 18.89 15.35
CA ALA A 286 16.57 19.54 15.25
C ALA A 286 15.46 18.52 15.01
N VAL A 287 14.24 18.84 15.40
CA VAL A 287 13.07 17.98 15.20
C VAL A 287 11.98 18.76 14.47
N THR A 288 11.48 18.24 13.37
CA THR A 288 10.43 18.90 12.59
C THR A 288 9.58 17.89 11.81
N PRO A 289 8.28 18.12 11.60
CA PRO A 289 7.51 17.32 10.67
C PRO A 289 7.92 17.59 9.22
N GLY A 290 7.72 16.64 8.34
CA GLY A 290 7.79 16.82 6.89
C GLY A 290 6.73 17.83 6.44
N LYS A 291 7.09 18.77 5.57
CA LYS A 291 6.17 19.83 5.11
C LYS A 291 5.77 19.68 3.64
N THR A 292 6.13 18.58 3.02
CA THR A 292 5.91 18.39 1.59
C THR A 292 5.27 17.05 1.31
N LEU A 293 4.30 17.06 0.41
CA LEU A 293 3.59 15.90 -0.09
C LEU A 293 4.31 15.35 -1.33
N ARG A 294 5.32 14.48 -1.18
CA ARG A 294 6.22 14.23 -2.30
C ARG A 294 6.56 12.77 -2.59
N GLY A 295 5.69 11.83 -2.26
CA GLY A 295 6.03 10.42 -2.43
C GLY A 295 7.20 9.96 -1.55
N ASN A 296 7.29 10.52 -0.34
CA ASN A 296 8.34 10.21 0.61
C ASN A 296 8.14 8.84 1.25
N ALA A 297 9.25 8.16 1.53
CA ALA A 297 9.25 6.87 2.21
C ALA A 297 8.58 6.93 3.60
N HIS A 298 8.96 7.87 4.46
CA HIS A 298 8.46 7.93 5.85
C HIS A 298 6.96 8.18 5.94
N ASP A 299 6.36 8.95 5.02
CA ASP A 299 4.93 9.17 4.94
C ASP A 299 4.21 7.91 4.45
N TRP A 300 4.79 7.24 3.46
CA TRP A 300 4.27 5.98 2.94
C TRP A 300 4.29 4.86 3.99
N PHE A 301 5.41 4.70 4.71
CA PHE A 301 5.52 3.71 5.79
C PHE A 301 4.41 3.88 6.81
N TYR A 302 4.19 5.11 7.26
CA TYR A 302 3.14 5.38 8.22
C TYR A 302 1.74 5.10 7.64
N THR A 303 1.43 5.61 6.45
CA THR A 303 0.08 5.49 5.88
C THR A 303 -0.26 4.07 5.47
N GLN A 304 0.69 3.33 4.89
CA GLN A 304 0.43 2.03 4.28
C GLN A 304 0.68 0.85 5.23
N THR A 305 1.66 0.94 6.12
CA THR A 305 2.02 -0.17 7.01
C THR A 305 1.77 0.10 8.49
N GLY A 306 1.67 1.34 8.89
CA GLY A 306 1.55 1.75 10.28
C GLY A 306 2.87 1.98 11.00
N ALA A 307 3.99 1.70 10.35
CA ALA A 307 5.31 1.93 10.92
C ALA A 307 5.60 3.42 11.04
N ILE A 308 6.04 3.87 12.21
CA ILE A 308 6.55 5.23 12.36
C ILE A 308 8.01 5.21 11.90
N GLN A 309 8.27 5.83 10.74
CA GLN A 309 9.61 5.99 10.21
C GLN A 309 10.11 7.43 10.43
N PHE A 310 11.32 7.55 10.92
CA PHE A 310 12.04 8.82 11.01
C PHE A 310 13.04 8.93 9.87
N LEU A 311 13.02 10.05 9.16
CA LEU A 311 14.06 10.42 8.23
C LEU A 311 15.07 11.27 9.01
N VAL A 312 16.33 10.84 9.06
CA VAL A 312 17.37 11.48 9.87
C VAL A 312 18.47 12.01 8.96
N GLU A 313 18.52 13.34 8.83
CA GLU A 313 19.61 14.05 8.16
C GLU A 313 20.82 14.08 9.07
N VAL A 314 21.89 13.40 8.67
CA VAL A 314 23.11 13.26 9.49
C VAL A 314 24.28 14.02 8.92
N GLY A 315 25.10 14.57 9.82
CA GLY A 315 26.29 15.33 9.47
C GLY A 315 25.99 16.72 8.92
N THR A 316 27.01 17.57 8.89
CA THR A 316 26.93 18.92 8.35
C THR A 316 27.32 18.99 6.87
N ASN A 317 27.82 17.87 6.32
CA ASN A 317 28.13 17.67 4.90
C ASN A 317 27.84 16.22 4.54
N ASN A 318 27.47 15.96 3.29
CA ASN A 318 27.26 14.58 2.77
C ASN A 318 28.50 13.72 2.89
N LEU A 319 29.65 14.28 2.60
CA LEU A 319 30.94 13.62 2.73
C LEU A 319 31.74 14.25 3.88
N GLN A 320 31.92 13.51 4.92
CA GLN A 320 32.76 13.91 6.02
C GLN A 320 34.24 13.79 5.65
N PRO A 321 35.09 14.74 6.02
CA PRO A 321 36.42 14.88 5.47
C PRO A 321 37.44 13.87 6.00
N ASN A 322 37.14 13.10 7.02
CA ASN A 322 38.08 12.15 7.62
C ASN A 322 37.40 11.12 8.53
N SER A 323 38.07 9.98 8.70
CA SER A 323 37.62 8.84 9.50
C SER A 323 37.24 9.20 10.96
N SER A 324 37.87 10.22 11.55
CA SER A 324 37.56 10.61 12.94
C SER A 324 36.16 11.19 13.07
N ILE A 325 35.74 12.06 12.13
CA ILE A 325 34.40 12.65 12.12
C ILE A 325 33.36 11.61 11.71
N ILE A 326 33.67 10.73 10.74
CA ILE A 326 32.80 9.63 10.35
C ILE A 326 32.49 8.74 11.55
N ASN A 327 33.53 8.27 12.25
CA ASN A 327 33.38 7.43 13.43
C ASN A 327 32.63 8.16 14.56
N ASP A 328 32.84 9.45 14.74
CA ASP A 328 32.09 10.26 15.71
C ASP A 328 30.60 10.33 15.37
N THR A 329 30.25 10.53 14.09
CA THR A 329 28.87 10.55 13.61
C THR A 329 28.19 9.19 13.82
N VAL A 330 28.87 8.09 13.51
CA VAL A 330 28.39 6.73 13.80
C VAL A 330 28.10 6.59 15.30
N HIS A 331 29.07 6.88 16.14
CA HIS A 331 28.95 6.71 17.60
C HIS A 331 27.80 7.54 18.21
N ARG A 332 27.63 8.78 17.78
CA ARG A 332 26.58 9.69 18.27
C ARG A 332 25.18 9.16 17.94
N ASN A 333 24.99 8.55 16.76
CA ASN A 333 23.69 8.05 16.34
C ASN A 333 23.29 6.72 17.00
N LEU A 334 24.24 5.85 17.38
CA LEU A 334 23.93 4.55 17.99
C LEU A 334 23.05 4.67 19.25
N ALA A 335 23.27 5.67 20.09
CA ALA A 335 22.46 5.88 21.29
C ALA A 335 20.96 6.09 20.99
N GLY A 336 20.66 6.79 19.89
CA GLY A 336 19.31 6.99 19.40
C GLY A 336 18.67 5.68 18.89
N LEU A 337 19.44 4.86 18.17
CA LEU A 337 18.96 3.57 17.66
C LEU A 337 18.66 2.59 18.80
N PHE A 338 19.53 2.51 19.79
CA PHE A 338 19.27 1.69 21.00
C PHE A 338 18.03 2.17 21.76
N PHE A 339 17.81 3.49 21.86
CA PHE A 339 16.57 4.02 22.42
C PHE A 339 15.32 3.54 21.68
N LEU A 340 15.33 3.57 20.34
CA LEU A 340 14.18 3.10 19.56
C LEU A 340 13.92 1.61 19.76
N MET A 341 14.96 0.78 19.82
CA MET A 341 14.86 -0.64 20.15
C MET A 341 14.26 -0.85 21.55
N ASP A 342 14.76 -0.17 22.56
CA ASP A 342 14.22 -0.21 23.93
C ASP A 342 12.75 0.25 23.98
N ARG A 343 12.40 1.25 23.18
CA ARG A 343 11.01 1.75 23.09
C ARG A 343 10.08 0.75 22.44
N ALA A 344 10.53 0.06 21.38
CA ALA A 344 9.72 -0.89 20.65
C ALA A 344 9.28 -2.07 21.53
N TYR A 345 10.17 -2.62 22.31
CA TYR A 345 9.82 -3.72 23.20
C TYR A 345 9.41 -3.32 24.63
N GLY A 346 9.25 -2.02 24.86
CA GLY A 346 8.69 -1.50 26.10
C GLY A 346 9.68 -1.37 27.25
N ARG A 347 11.00 -1.27 26.97
CA ARG A 347 12.06 -1.08 27.98
C ARG A 347 12.52 0.38 28.12
N SER A 348 11.98 1.28 27.29
CA SER A 348 12.35 2.69 27.37
C SER A 348 12.12 3.26 28.78
N PRO A 349 13.10 3.98 29.35
CA PRO A 349 12.97 4.61 30.67
C PRO A 349 11.96 5.77 30.67
N GLU A 350 11.74 6.44 29.54
CA GLU A 350 10.90 7.63 29.44
C GLU A 350 9.42 7.31 29.32
N SER A 351 9.08 6.34 28.49
CA SER A 351 7.71 5.90 28.28
C SER A 351 7.66 4.52 27.64
N LYS A 352 6.75 3.69 28.11
CA LYS A 352 6.44 2.38 27.56
C LYS A 352 5.01 2.32 27.03
N SER A 353 4.34 3.45 26.92
CA SER A 353 2.93 3.52 26.53
C SER A 353 2.69 2.86 25.18
N GLN A 354 1.94 1.76 25.24
CA GLN A 354 1.59 0.93 24.08
C GLN A 354 0.31 0.20 24.39
N ILE A 355 -0.53 0.01 23.39
CA ILE A 355 -1.65 -0.93 23.42
C ILE A 355 -1.28 -2.08 22.49
N THR A 356 -1.31 -3.30 23.00
CA THR A 356 -1.01 -4.53 22.27
C THR A 356 -1.91 -5.65 22.74
N GLY A 357 -2.16 -6.63 21.89
CA GLY A 357 -2.95 -7.80 22.24
C GLY A 357 -3.04 -8.77 21.07
N ILE A 358 -3.71 -9.88 21.27
CA ILE A 358 -4.02 -10.87 20.25
C ILE A 358 -5.52 -10.79 19.95
N VAL A 359 -5.87 -10.88 18.67
CA VAL A 359 -7.25 -11.12 18.22
C VAL A 359 -7.37 -12.57 17.83
N SER A 360 -8.35 -13.25 18.39
CA SER A 360 -8.61 -14.67 18.16
C SER A 360 -10.07 -14.95 17.85
N ASP A 361 -10.34 -16.06 17.21
CA ASP A 361 -11.67 -16.62 17.04
C ASP A 361 -12.16 -17.19 18.38
N ALA A 362 -13.32 -16.77 18.86
CA ALA A 362 -13.91 -17.25 20.11
C ALA A 362 -14.34 -18.72 20.06
N SER A 363 -14.52 -19.28 18.88
CA SER A 363 -15.01 -20.67 18.72
C SER A 363 -13.91 -21.71 18.88
N ASP A 364 -12.67 -21.43 18.46
CA ASP A 364 -11.57 -22.37 18.46
C ASP A 364 -10.25 -21.82 19.06
N GLY A 365 -10.19 -20.51 19.32
CA GLY A 365 -9.04 -19.83 19.90
C GLY A 365 -7.89 -19.56 18.92
N PHE A 366 -8.05 -19.83 17.62
CA PHE A 366 -7.04 -19.52 16.63
C PHE A 366 -6.89 -18.00 16.43
N ALA A 367 -5.65 -17.60 16.17
CA ALA A 367 -5.30 -16.23 15.88
C ALA A 367 -5.95 -15.74 14.57
N LEU A 368 -6.49 -14.53 14.57
CA LEU A 368 -7.07 -13.89 13.38
C LEU A 368 -6.07 -12.92 12.77
N GLU A 369 -5.45 -13.33 11.65
CA GLU A 369 -4.66 -12.43 10.82
C GLU A 369 -5.58 -11.48 10.04
N GLY A 370 -5.15 -10.22 9.88
CA GLY A 370 -5.91 -9.22 9.11
C GLY A 370 -7.10 -8.61 9.85
N ALA A 371 -7.32 -8.95 11.12
CA ALA A 371 -8.33 -8.29 11.94
C ALA A 371 -7.99 -6.80 12.11
N GLN A 372 -8.94 -5.92 11.85
CA GLN A 372 -8.75 -4.47 11.95
C GLN A 372 -8.83 -4.00 13.39
N ILE A 373 -7.93 -3.10 13.77
CA ILE A 373 -7.86 -2.50 15.09
C ILE A 373 -8.00 -0.99 14.96
N GLN A 374 -9.09 -0.45 15.42
CA GLN A 374 -9.37 0.98 15.42
C GLN A 374 -9.20 1.56 16.82
N LEU A 375 -8.48 2.67 16.93
CA LEU A 375 -8.28 3.40 18.16
C LEU A 375 -8.88 4.80 18.07
N ALA A 376 -9.53 5.24 19.16
CA ALA A 376 -9.91 6.62 19.31
C ALA A 376 -9.55 7.11 20.73
N LYS A 377 -8.87 8.25 20.81
CA LYS A 377 -8.51 8.88 22.08
C LYS A 377 -9.75 9.55 22.70
N LEU A 378 -10.02 9.24 23.95
CA LEU A 378 -11.09 9.88 24.72
C LEU A 378 -10.55 11.21 25.30
N ASN A 379 -11.12 12.31 24.87
CA ASN A 379 -10.74 13.65 25.31
C ASN A 379 -11.41 14.02 26.64
N VAL A 380 -10.85 15.02 27.31
CA VAL A 380 -11.51 15.67 28.45
C VAL A 380 -12.81 16.31 27.94
N GLY A 381 -13.94 15.85 28.45
CA GLY A 381 -15.26 16.28 27.96
C GLY A 381 -16.03 15.21 27.19
N GLY A 382 -15.43 14.03 26.98
CA GLY A 382 -16.11 12.84 26.47
C GLY A 382 -16.14 12.70 24.95
N SER A 383 -15.58 13.64 24.19
CA SER A 383 -15.43 13.46 22.74
C SER A 383 -14.33 12.47 22.40
N LEU A 384 -14.46 11.80 21.26
CA LEU A 384 -13.48 10.86 20.74
C LEU A 384 -12.73 11.48 19.56
N THR A 385 -11.40 11.32 19.54
CA THR A 385 -10.56 11.64 18.40
C THR A 385 -10.02 10.33 17.82
N PRO A 386 -10.46 9.93 16.61
CA PRO A 386 -9.93 8.74 15.94
C PRO A 386 -8.41 8.87 15.69
N LEU A 387 -7.70 7.75 15.83
CA LEU A 387 -6.29 7.62 15.42
C LEU A 387 -6.15 6.90 14.07
N GLU A 388 -7.21 6.80 13.34
CA GLU A 388 -7.30 6.36 11.95
C GLU A 388 -7.88 7.49 11.11
N GLY A 389 -7.68 7.42 9.83
CA GLY A 389 -8.29 8.33 8.87
C GLY A 389 -7.32 8.74 7.77
N LEU A 390 -7.78 9.62 6.92
CA LEU A 390 -7.06 10.29 5.85
C LEU A 390 -5.98 9.45 5.15
N MET A 391 -6.35 8.72 4.10
CA MET A 391 -5.44 7.98 3.22
C MET A 391 -4.63 6.86 3.91
N MET A 392 -5.01 6.47 5.12
CA MET A 392 -4.33 5.40 5.87
C MET A 392 -4.99 4.07 5.60
N LYS A 393 -4.21 3.04 5.31
CA LYS A 393 -4.73 1.68 5.36
C LYS A 393 -5.11 1.31 6.79
N PRO A 394 -6.18 0.50 6.98
CA PRO A 394 -6.53 -0.02 8.29
C PRO A 394 -5.34 -0.69 8.96
N ARG A 395 -5.19 -0.48 10.26
CA ARG A 395 -4.22 -1.20 11.07
C ARG A 395 -4.77 -2.59 11.35
N VAL A 396 -4.03 -3.60 10.96
CA VAL A 396 -4.48 -5.00 11.04
C VAL A 396 -3.50 -5.85 11.86
N THR A 397 -4.01 -6.95 12.37
CA THR A 397 -3.20 -7.95 13.06
C THR A 397 -2.27 -8.68 12.08
N ASP A 398 -1.12 -9.16 12.60
CA ASP A 398 -0.18 -10.02 11.90
C ASP A 398 -0.63 -11.50 11.87
N GLY A 399 0.22 -12.40 11.38
CA GLY A 399 -0.04 -13.84 11.31
C GLY A 399 -0.20 -14.54 12.68
N PHE A 400 0.21 -13.87 13.76
CA PHE A 400 -0.01 -14.33 15.14
C PHE A 400 -1.31 -13.77 15.73
N GLY A 401 -2.10 -13.02 14.97
CA GLY A 401 -3.24 -12.25 15.45
C GLY A 401 -2.83 -11.07 16.30
N ARG A 402 -1.56 -10.73 16.33
CA ARG A 402 -0.99 -9.68 17.18
C ARG A 402 -1.14 -8.31 16.54
N TYR A 403 -1.48 -7.34 17.38
CA TYR A 403 -1.38 -5.92 17.04
C TYR A 403 -0.54 -5.17 18.06
N ARG A 404 0.13 -4.11 17.60
CA ARG A 404 0.95 -3.22 18.43
C ARG A 404 0.72 -1.78 18.02
N ARG A 405 0.29 -0.94 18.96
CA ARG A 405 0.05 0.48 18.73
C ARG A 405 0.78 1.30 19.78
N LEU A 406 1.81 2.02 19.34
CA LEU A 406 2.46 3.02 20.20
C LEU A 406 1.50 4.17 20.44
N VAL A 407 1.31 4.57 21.68
CA VAL A 407 0.39 5.63 22.09
C VAL A 407 1.00 6.47 23.20
N ASN A 408 0.44 7.64 23.44
CA ASN A 408 0.73 8.42 24.65
C ASN A 408 -0.12 7.93 25.83
N GLN A 409 0.24 8.33 27.03
CA GLN A 409 -0.61 8.12 28.19
C GLN A 409 -1.96 8.79 27.97
N GLY A 410 -3.05 8.05 28.18
CA GLY A 410 -4.40 8.55 27.95
C GLY A 410 -5.45 7.46 28.06
N THR A 411 -6.68 7.82 27.82
CA THR A 411 -7.80 6.87 27.74
C THR A 411 -8.18 6.69 26.28
N TYR A 412 -8.36 5.45 25.84
CA TYR A 412 -8.66 5.10 24.46
C TYR A 412 -9.88 4.17 24.37
N ARG A 413 -10.69 4.35 23.34
CA ARG A 413 -11.62 3.35 22.86
C ARG A 413 -10.87 2.49 21.83
N VAL A 414 -11.03 1.18 21.90
CA VAL A 414 -10.43 0.24 20.96
C VAL A 414 -11.54 -0.64 20.40
N ILE A 415 -11.55 -0.81 19.08
CA ILE A 415 -12.48 -1.68 18.36
C ILE A 415 -11.65 -2.69 17.59
N ALA A 416 -11.99 -3.97 17.76
CA ALA A 416 -11.48 -5.05 16.91
C ALA A 416 -12.61 -5.56 16.02
N SER A 417 -12.32 -5.78 14.74
CA SER A 417 -13.26 -6.30 13.76
C SER A 417 -12.55 -7.17 12.71
N ALA A 418 -13.23 -8.19 12.21
CA ALA A 418 -12.72 -9.06 11.15
C ALA A 418 -13.86 -9.51 10.25
N PRO A 419 -13.58 -9.82 8.95
CA PRO A 419 -14.56 -10.40 8.05
C PRO A 419 -15.18 -11.67 8.65
N GLY A 420 -16.52 -11.76 8.64
CA GLY A 420 -17.24 -12.92 9.17
C GLY A 420 -17.31 -13.01 10.70
N PHE A 421 -16.97 -11.94 11.43
CA PHE A 421 -17.03 -11.90 12.89
C PHE A 421 -17.83 -10.70 13.40
N GLU A 422 -18.37 -10.83 14.60
CA GLU A 422 -18.95 -9.69 15.33
C GLU A 422 -17.82 -8.81 15.86
N SER A 423 -17.91 -7.50 15.64
CA SER A 423 -16.95 -6.52 16.18
C SER A 423 -17.06 -6.47 17.70
N ASP A 424 -15.91 -6.37 18.38
CA ASP A 424 -15.87 -6.14 19.82
C ASP A 424 -15.25 -4.77 20.14
N THR A 425 -15.77 -4.13 21.18
CA THR A 425 -15.41 -2.76 21.56
C THR A 425 -15.11 -2.64 23.06
N VAL A 426 -13.89 -2.21 23.36
CA VAL A 426 -13.53 -1.74 24.69
C VAL A 426 -13.68 -0.22 24.73
N ALA A 427 -14.70 0.28 25.43
CA ALA A 427 -15.12 1.68 25.40
C ALA A 427 -14.13 2.65 26.06
N ALA A 428 -13.34 2.19 27.02
CA ALA A 428 -12.32 2.99 27.70
C ALA A 428 -11.22 2.11 28.28
N ILE A 429 -9.98 2.30 27.80
CA ILE A 429 -8.78 1.66 28.33
C ILE A 429 -7.78 2.75 28.68
N LEU A 430 -7.28 2.74 29.91
CA LEU A 430 -6.29 3.71 30.40
C LEU A 430 -4.90 3.16 30.14
N THR A 431 -4.08 3.86 29.35
CA THR A 431 -2.69 3.51 29.11
C THR A 431 -1.76 4.05 30.21
N SER A 432 -0.66 3.35 30.43
CA SER A 432 0.37 3.70 31.42
C SER A 432 1.66 4.10 30.73
N GLN A 433 2.45 5.00 31.33
CA GLN A 433 3.82 5.27 30.90
C GLN A 433 4.80 4.17 31.32
N SER A 434 4.42 3.33 32.31
CA SER A 434 5.34 2.39 32.94
C SER A 434 5.32 0.98 32.35
N TYR A 435 4.29 0.63 31.57
CA TYR A 435 4.11 -0.68 30.95
C TYR A 435 3.21 -0.63 29.72
N ALA A 436 3.32 -1.63 28.87
CA ALA A 436 2.37 -1.84 27.77
C ALA A 436 1.02 -2.29 28.35
N THR A 437 -0.06 -1.77 27.77
CA THR A 437 -1.42 -2.19 28.09
C THR A 437 -1.79 -3.36 27.19
N ILE A 438 -2.00 -4.53 27.76
CA ILE A 438 -2.40 -5.73 27.03
C ILE A 438 -3.92 -5.76 26.94
N LEU A 439 -4.44 -5.90 25.73
CA LEU A 439 -5.88 -5.98 25.44
C LEU A 439 -6.10 -7.02 24.34
N ASP A 440 -6.47 -8.22 24.75
CA ASP A 440 -6.82 -9.29 23.84
C ASP A 440 -8.30 -9.22 23.47
N PHE A 441 -8.63 -9.61 22.24
CA PHE A 441 -9.99 -9.74 21.74
C PHE A 441 -10.25 -11.20 21.35
N SER A 442 -11.47 -11.66 21.65
CA SER A 442 -11.94 -12.96 21.22
C SER A 442 -13.24 -12.73 20.45
N LEU A 443 -13.12 -12.64 19.12
CA LEU A 443 -14.24 -12.28 18.26
C LEU A 443 -15.15 -13.48 18.05
N THR A 444 -16.45 -13.27 18.25
CA THR A 444 -17.46 -14.29 17.98
C THR A 444 -17.70 -14.38 16.47
N PRO A 445 -17.66 -15.55 15.86
CA PRO A 445 -18.07 -15.72 14.47
C PRO A 445 -19.49 -15.18 14.27
N ALA A 446 -19.67 -14.31 13.29
CA ALA A 446 -20.98 -13.82 12.92
C ALA A 446 -21.86 -15.00 12.43
N PRO A 447 -23.18 -14.96 12.65
CA PRO A 447 -24.05 -16.01 12.18
C PRO A 447 -23.97 -16.16 10.67
N VAL A 448 -24.13 -17.43 10.21
CA VAL A 448 -24.30 -17.72 8.80
C VAL A 448 -25.78 -17.70 8.48
N HIS A 449 -26.16 -16.88 7.50
CA HIS A 449 -27.54 -16.77 7.02
C HIS A 449 -27.65 -17.33 5.61
N THR A 450 -28.66 -18.17 5.38
CA THR A 450 -29.01 -18.60 4.03
C THR A 450 -29.86 -17.53 3.36
N ILE A 451 -29.43 -17.07 2.21
CA ILE A 451 -30.12 -16.06 1.41
C ILE A 451 -30.61 -16.72 0.13
N THR A 452 -31.90 -16.62 -0.17
CA THR A 452 -32.49 -17.11 -1.40
C THR A 452 -32.99 -15.94 -2.22
N MET A 453 -32.50 -15.86 -3.44
CA MET A 453 -32.85 -14.83 -4.41
C MET A 453 -33.46 -15.49 -5.65
N GLU A 454 -34.61 -15.01 -6.12
CA GLU A 454 -35.22 -15.45 -7.33
C GLU A 454 -35.09 -14.40 -8.43
N LEU A 455 -34.41 -14.72 -9.52
CA LEU A 455 -34.25 -13.87 -10.70
C LEU A 455 -35.34 -14.22 -11.72
N LEU A 456 -36.30 -13.28 -11.92
CA LEU A 456 -37.57 -13.55 -12.54
C LEU A 456 -37.59 -13.46 -14.08
N GLN A 457 -36.62 -12.76 -14.69
CA GLN A 457 -36.65 -12.50 -16.13
C GLN A 457 -35.71 -13.41 -16.92
N GLU A 458 -36.22 -14.00 -17.99
CA GLU A 458 -35.37 -14.63 -19.01
C GLU A 458 -34.65 -13.57 -19.85
N ILE A 459 -33.33 -13.52 -19.73
CA ILE A 459 -32.46 -12.71 -20.56
C ILE A 459 -31.90 -13.58 -21.66
N LEU A 460 -32.12 -13.17 -22.94
CA LEU A 460 -31.62 -13.91 -24.09
C LEU A 460 -30.06 -13.88 -24.08
N GLN A 461 -29.44 -15.00 -23.66
CA GLN A 461 -28.01 -15.30 -23.79
C GLN A 461 -27.02 -14.67 -22.79
N GLU A 462 -27.43 -13.95 -21.74
CA GLU A 462 -26.52 -13.40 -20.76
C GLU A 462 -26.90 -13.83 -19.34
N ASN A 463 -25.93 -13.91 -18.42
CA ASN A 463 -26.17 -14.10 -17.00
C ASN A 463 -26.32 -12.74 -16.31
N TYR A 464 -26.96 -12.76 -15.15
CA TYR A 464 -26.91 -11.64 -14.22
C TYR A 464 -25.55 -11.58 -13.54
N GLU A 465 -25.01 -10.40 -13.38
CA GLU A 465 -23.93 -10.14 -12.45
C GLU A 465 -24.54 -9.78 -11.09
N VAL A 466 -24.18 -10.51 -10.07
CA VAL A 466 -24.65 -10.30 -8.69
C VAL A 466 -23.44 -10.01 -7.82
N ILE A 467 -23.39 -8.81 -7.25
CA ILE A 467 -22.35 -8.38 -6.34
C ILE A 467 -22.92 -8.40 -4.92
N LEU A 468 -22.25 -9.10 -4.03
CA LEU A 468 -22.57 -9.22 -2.61
C LEU A 468 -21.48 -8.52 -1.82
N TRP A 469 -21.83 -7.65 -0.86
CA TRP A 469 -20.82 -6.99 -0.02
C TRP A 469 -21.36 -6.53 1.33
N ASP A 470 -20.44 -6.37 2.26
CA ASP A 470 -20.56 -5.59 3.48
C ASP A 470 -19.31 -4.70 3.65
N ASP A 471 -19.05 -4.19 4.84
CA ASP A 471 -17.88 -3.34 5.12
C ASP A 471 -16.53 -4.09 5.01
N PHE A 472 -16.53 -5.42 5.02
CA PHE A 472 -15.32 -6.24 5.16
C PHE A 472 -15.08 -7.22 4.00
N GLN A 473 -16.13 -7.61 3.29
CA GLN A 473 -16.08 -8.66 2.27
C GLN A 473 -16.89 -8.26 1.03
N ARG A 474 -16.45 -8.73 -0.13
CA ARG A 474 -17.13 -8.54 -1.41
C ARG A 474 -17.00 -9.80 -2.24
N ASP A 475 -18.10 -10.25 -2.81
CA ASP A 475 -18.14 -11.38 -3.74
C ASP A 475 -18.92 -11.01 -5.01
N THR A 476 -18.58 -11.66 -6.13
CA THR A 476 -19.27 -11.44 -7.41
C THR A 476 -19.66 -12.76 -8.03
N LEU A 477 -20.95 -12.93 -8.31
CA LEU A 477 -21.54 -14.14 -8.86
C LEU A 477 -22.08 -13.86 -10.26
N SER A 478 -22.05 -14.87 -11.14
CA SER A 478 -22.70 -14.84 -12.45
C SER A 478 -23.82 -15.88 -12.45
N LEU A 479 -25.07 -15.44 -12.40
CA LEU A 479 -26.22 -16.29 -12.17
C LEU A 479 -27.22 -16.23 -13.37
N GLY A 480 -27.81 -17.39 -13.71
CA GLY A 480 -28.91 -17.45 -14.66
C GLY A 480 -30.24 -17.06 -14.01
N VAL A 481 -31.34 -17.09 -14.82
CA VAL A 481 -32.70 -16.92 -14.32
C VAL A 481 -33.08 -18.05 -13.37
N GLY A 482 -33.93 -17.77 -12.37
CA GLY A 482 -34.44 -18.73 -11.41
C GLY A 482 -34.00 -18.45 -9.97
N ALA A 483 -34.31 -19.42 -9.08
CA ALA A 483 -33.97 -19.31 -7.66
C ALA A 483 -32.53 -19.75 -7.40
N HIS A 484 -31.82 -18.94 -6.65
CA HIS A 484 -30.46 -19.16 -6.23
C HIS A 484 -30.36 -18.99 -4.72
N SER A 485 -29.63 -19.90 -4.05
CA SER A 485 -29.38 -19.81 -2.63
C SER A 485 -27.87 -19.76 -2.39
N PHE A 486 -27.45 -18.93 -1.45
CA PHE A 486 -26.07 -18.82 -0.99
C PHE A 486 -26.04 -18.50 0.51
N ASP A 487 -24.97 -18.89 1.14
CA ASP A 487 -24.76 -18.58 2.55
C ASP A 487 -23.90 -17.31 2.67
N TRP A 488 -24.29 -16.45 3.63
CA TRP A 488 -23.54 -15.24 3.95
C TRP A 488 -23.27 -15.20 5.45
N GLN A 489 -22.02 -15.04 5.79
CA GLN A 489 -21.60 -14.89 7.18
C GLN A 489 -21.43 -13.40 7.49
N GLY A 490 -22.31 -12.86 8.30
CA GLY A 490 -22.32 -11.45 8.63
C GLY A 490 -23.66 -10.97 9.20
N ASN A 491 -23.68 -9.79 9.76
CA ASN A 491 -24.85 -9.16 10.33
C ASN A 491 -25.62 -8.26 9.35
N GLU A 492 -25.06 -8.01 8.19
CA GLU A 492 -25.66 -7.25 7.11
C GLU A 492 -25.13 -7.70 5.75
N ILE A 493 -25.88 -7.46 4.71
CA ILE A 493 -25.50 -7.72 3.34
C ILE A 493 -26.11 -6.67 2.41
N ASN A 494 -25.32 -6.24 1.45
CA ASN A 494 -25.76 -5.50 0.29
C ASN A 494 -25.66 -6.41 -0.93
N ILE A 495 -26.67 -6.38 -1.79
CA ILE A 495 -26.78 -7.22 -2.97
C ILE A 495 -27.11 -6.31 -4.16
N GLN A 496 -26.21 -6.21 -5.11
CA GLN A 496 -26.48 -5.56 -6.39
C GLN A 496 -26.71 -6.62 -7.45
N VAL A 497 -27.80 -6.52 -8.18
CA VAL A 497 -28.11 -7.38 -9.31
C VAL A 497 -28.10 -6.51 -10.56
N SER A 498 -27.30 -6.86 -11.54
CA SER A 498 -27.15 -6.14 -12.81
C SER A 498 -27.07 -7.08 -13.99
N THR A 499 -27.49 -6.58 -15.14
CA THR A 499 -27.28 -7.21 -16.44
C THR A 499 -27.35 -6.17 -17.55
N ARG A 500 -26.76 -6.47 -18.69
CA ARG A 500 -26.64 -5.55 -19.79
C ARG A 500 -28.00 -5.09 -20.32
N GLY A 501 -28.20 -3.76 -20.38
CA GLY A 501 -29.42 -3.14 -20.91
C GLY A 501 -30.54 -2.99 -19.86
N TYR A 502 -30.31 -3.34 -18.61
CA TYR A 502 -31.26 -3.18 -17.51
C TYR A 502 -30.68 -2.30 -16.41
N PHE A 503 -31.55 -1.68 -15.61
CA PHE A 503 -31.11 -1.02 -14.38
C PHE A 503 -30.66 -2.03 -13.35
N PRO A 504 -29.55 -1.81 -12.66
CA PRO A 504 -29.20 -2.62 -11.51
C PRO A 504 -30.18 -2.36 -10.38
N GLU A 505 -30.44 -3.38 -9.61
CA GLU A 505 -31.12 -3.27 -8.33
C GLU A 505 -30.16 -3.50 -7.19
N ILE A 506 -30.28 -2.69 -6.13
CA ILE A 506 -29.49 -2.83 -4.91
C ILE A 506 -30.44 -3.06 -3.75
N HIS A 507 -30.21 -4.15 -3.03
CA HIS A 507 -30.94 -4.51 -1.83
C HIS A 507 -29.98 -4.49 -0.64
N SER A 508 -30.37 -3.89 0.46
CA SER A 508 -29.59 -3.85 1.70
C SER A 508 -30.41 -4.47 2.82
N PHE A 509 -29.84 -5.45 3.50
CA PHE A 509 -30.53 -6.17 4.57
C PHE A 509 -29.71 -6.15 5.85
N ASP A 510 -30.36 -5.82 6.96
CA ASP A 510 -29.88 -6.12 8.31
C ASP A 510 -30.27 -7.55 8.66
N LEU A 511 -29.28 -8.41 8.85
CA LEU A 511 -29.47 -9.84 9.12
C LEU A 511 -29.60 -10.16 10.62
N ARG A 512 -29.30 -9.23 11.51
CA ARG A 512 -29.39 -9.43 12.97
C ARG A 512 -30.77 -9.87 13.48
N PRO A 513 -31.93 -9.45 12.89
CA PRO A 513 -33.22 -9.96 13.27
C PRO A 513 -33.49 -11.40 12.92
N PHE A 514 -32.67 -11.98 12.02
CA PHE A 514 -32.86 -13.34 11.54
C PHE A 514 -32.12 -14.35 12.43
N GLY A 515 -32.82 -15.39 12.90
CA GLY A 515 -32.18 -16.50 13.61
C GLY A 515 -31.40 -17.41 12.66
N PRO A 516 -30.52 -18.29 13.17
CA PRO A 516 -29.64 -19.13 12.36
C PRO A 516 -30.38 -20.14 11.45
N ASP A 517 -31.67 -20.43 11.71
CA ASP A 517 -32.50 -21.33 10.91
C ASP A 517 -33.49 -20.57 9.99
N GLN A 518 -33.36 -19.23 9.90
CA GLN A 518 -34.24 -18.39 9.07
C GLN A 518 -33.53 -18.06 7.76
N THR A 519 -34.26 -18.17 6.66
CA THR A 519 -33.80 -17.84 5.31
C THR A 519 -34.37 -16.48 4.90
N LEU A 520 -33.50 -15.56 4.51
CA LEU A 520 -33.91 -14.33 3.81
C LEU A 520 -34.27 -14.70 2.37
N SER A 521 -35.52 -14.48 1.97
CA SER A 521 -35.97 -14.74 0.60
C SER A 521 -36.52 -13.49 -0.04
N PHE A 522 -36.14 -13.22 -1.29
CA PHE A 522 -36.66 -12.09 -2.08
C PHE A 522 -36.55 -12.41 -3.56
N SER A 523 -37.32 -11.69 -4.38
CA SER A 523 -37.26 -11.80 -5.83
C SER A 523 -36.80 -10.51 -6.45
N VAL A 524 -36.08 -10.62 -7.55
CA VAL A 524 -35.57 -9.51 -8.34
C VAL A 524 -36.17 -9.57 -9.75
N ASP A 525 -36.86 -8.50 -10.10
CA ASP A 525 -37.45 -8.28 -11.42
C ASP A 525 -36.86 -7.00 -12.01
N LEU A 526 -35.76 -7.13 -12.77
CA LEU A 526 -35.11 -5.97 -13.34
C LEU A 526 -36.05 -5.27 -14.35
N PRO A 527 -36.18 -3.96 -14.26
CA PRO A 527 -37.11 -3.25 -15.15
C PRO A 527 -36.68 -3.35 -16.63
N THR A 528 -37.68 -3.47 -17.48
CA THR A 528 -37.51 -3.46 -18.95
C THR A 528 -36.71 -2.25 -19.39
N LEU A 529 -36.05 -2.41 -20.54
CA LEU A 529 -35.12 -1.46 -21.16
C LEU A 529 -35.46 0.00 -20.88
N PRO A 530 -34.55 0.72 -20.21
CA PRO A 530 -34.77 2.13 -19.90
C PRO A 530 -34.79 2.96 -21.20
N THR A 531 -35.55 4.02 -21.19
CA THR A 531 -35.49 5.02 -22.28
C THR A 531 -34.25 5.90 -22.04
N THR A 532 -33.24 5.74 -22.86
CA THR A 532 -32.06 6.62 -22.82
C THR A 532 -32.45 8.00 -23.33
N ILE A 533 -32.25 9.02 -22.50
CA ILE A 533 -32.51 10.43 -22.82
C ILE A 533 -31.25 11.19 -23.17
N TYR A 534 -30.10 10.73 -22.70
CA TYR A 534 -28.79 11.28 -23.02
C TYR A 534 -27.75 10.16 -22.98
N SER A 535 -26.80 10.20 -23.91
CA SER A 535 -25.63 9.34 -23.90
C SER A 535 -24.48 10.03 -24.63
N SER A 536 -23.30 10.02 -24.04
CA SER A 536 -22.09 10.58 -24.62
C SER A 536 -20.88 9.73 -24.28
N GLY A 537 -20.04 9.48 -25.30
CA GLY A 537 -18.64 9.04 -25.13
C GLY A 537 -17.67 10.20 -25.31
N PHE A 538 -18.15 11.43 -25.16
CA PHE A 538 -17.38 12.68 -25.19
C PHE A 538 -16.51 12.89 -26.42
N ASP A 539 -17.11 12.77 -27.60
CA ASP A 539 -16.46 13.24 -28.85
C ASP A 539 -16.36 14.78 -28.89
N ASP A 540 -17.31 15.47 -28.28
CA ASP A 540 -17.36 16.93 -28.13
C ASP A 540 -18.20 17.34 -26.88
N LEU A 541 -18.34 18.65 -26.64
CA LEU A 541 -19.16 19.20 -25.54
C LEU A 541 -20.51 19.77 -26.03
N SER A 542 -21.04 19.26 -27.11
CA SER A 542 -22.35 19.70 -27.65
C SER A 542 -23.46 19.53 -26.60
N GLY A 543 -24.20 20.63 -26.38
CA GLY A 543 -25.28 20.67 -25.38
C GLY A 543 -24.84 21.04 -23.96
N TRP A 544 -23.58 21.02 -23.65
CA TRP A 544 -23.06 21.42 -22.35
C TRP A 544 -22.77 22.91 -22.27
N GLN A 545 -23.04 23.50 -21.12
CA GLN A 545 -22.71 24.87 -20.74
C GLN A 545 -21.66 24.85 -19.62
N ILE A 546 -20.52 25.45 -19.83
CA ILE A 546 -19.48 25.61 -18.81
C ILE A 546 -19.75 26.94 -18.08
N ASN A 547 -20.12 26.84 -16.82
CA ASN A 547 -20.37 28.02 -15.97
C ASN A 547 -19.10 28.51 -15.29
N ALA A 548 -18.22 27.57 -14.94
CA ALA A 548 -16.95 27.85 -14.30
C ALA A 548 -15.93 26.75 -14.59
N GLY A 549 -14.63 27.07 -14.51
CA GLY A 549 -13.54 26.14 -14.72
C GLY A 549 -13.22 25.85 -16.17
N SER A 550 -12.39 24.86 -16.42
CA SER A 550 -11.80 24.56 -17.74
C SER A 550 -12.07 23.10 -18.16
N TRP A 551 -13.34 22.79 -18.39
CA TRP A 551 -13.74 21.47 -18.92
C TRP A 551 -13.39 21.34 -20.39
N TYR A 552 -12.83 20.20 -20.80
CA TYR A 552 -12.45 19.94 -22.19
C TYR A 552 -12.53 18.46 -22.53
N VAL A 553 -12.47 18.14 -23.80
CA VAL A 553 -12.44 16.76 -24.30
C VAL A 553 -11.06 16.46 -24.87
N GLU A 554 -10.48 15.35 -24.47
CA GLU A 554 -9.23 14.84 -25.00
C GLU A 554 -9.27 13.31 -25.12
N ASN A 555 -8.93 12.79 -26.31
CA ASN A 555 -8.91 11.36 -26.60
C ASN A 555 -10.23 10.64 -26.29
N GLY A 556 -11.37 11.29 -26.55
CA GLY A 556 -12.69 10.72 -26.27
C GLY A 556 -13.06 10.70 -24.79
N LYS A 557 -12.43 11.51 -23.95
CA LYS A 557 -12.74 11.63 -22.51
C LYS A 557 -13.04 13.07 -22.16
N LEU A 558 -14.02 13.28 -21.30
CA LEU A 558 -14.22 14.56 -20.64
C LEU A 558 -13.27 14.69 -19.45
N LYS A 559 -12.54 15.80 -19.40
CA LYS A 559 -11.61 16.12 -18.31
C LYS A 559 -11.98 17.43 -17.63
N SER A 560 -11.80 17.47 -16.31
CA SER A 560 -12.13 18.65 -15.51
C SER A 560 -11.14 19.80 -15.69
N GLN A 561 -9.99 19.55 -16.35
CA GLN A 561 -9.03 20.59 -16.70
C GLN A 561 -7.94 20.13 -17.69
N PRO A 562 -7.29 21.08 -18.42
CA PRO A 562 -6.34 20.80 -19.48
C PRO A 562 -4.90 20.50 -19.02
N GLU A 563 -4.55 20.79 -17.78
CA GLU A 563 -3.21 20.55 -17.25
C GLU A 563 -3.13 19.22 -16.51
N LEU A 564 -1.91 18.80 -16.16
CA LEU A 564 -1.71 17.54 -15.48
C LEU A 564 -2.39 17.51 -14.10
N PHE A 565 -2.53 18.68 -13.46
CA PHE A 565 -3.18 18.85 -12.16
C PHE A 565 -4.19 19.99 -12.19
N TYR A 566 -5.25 19.88 -11.37
CA TYR A 566 -6.23 20.95 -11.26
C TYR A 566 -5.70 22.15 -10.42
N ASP A 567 -6.28 23.31 -10.65
CA ASP A 567 -5.96 24.50 -9.86
C ASP A 567 -6.51 24.38 -8.43
N VAL A 568 -5.75 24.86 -7.46
CA VAL A 568 -6.20 24.96 -6.07
C VAL A 568 -7.18 26.13 -5.88
N GLY A 569 -8.14 25.97 -4.99
CA GLY A 569 -9.21 26.95 -4.77
C GLY A 569 -10.19 27.06 -5.93
N LEU A 570 -10.31 25.99 -6.74
CA LEU A 570 -11.18 25.94 -7.91
C LEU A 570 -12.64 25.66 -7.52
N GLU A 571 -13.57 26.42 -8.06
CA GLU A 571 -14.96 26.01 -8.22
C GLU A 571 -15.26 25.89 -9.70
N SER A 572 -15.47 24.67 -10.18
CA SER A 572 -15.72 24.34 -11.58
C SER A 572 -17.09 23.70 -11.72
N GLU A 573 -17.85 24.15 -12.71
CA GLU A 573 -19.21 23.63 -12.99
C GLU A 573 -19.50 23.61 -14.45
N MET A 574 -20.07 22.48 -14.94
CA MET A 574 -20.69 22.40 -16.25
C MET A 574 -22.11 21.82 -16.13
N ILE A 575 -23.00 22.26 -17.02
CA ILE A 575 -24.44 22.00 -16.96
C ILE A 575 -24.92 21.44 -18.31
N LEU A 576 -25.77 20.42 -18.22
CA LEU A 576 -26.54 19.89 -19.37
C LEU A 576 -28.03 19.98 -19.04
N ASP A 577 -28.79 20.66 -19.88
CA ASP A 577 -30.25 20.64 -19.80
C ASP A 577 -30.79 19.28 -20.30
N LEU A 578 -31.68 18.67 -19.52
CA LEU A 578 -32.24 17.36 -19.78
C LEU A 578 -33.73 17.48 -20.17
N ASP A 579 -34.10 16.91 -21.35
CA ASP A 579 -35.49 16.66 -21.69
C ASP A 579 -35.89 15.27 -21.18
N MET A 580 -36.66 15.24 -20.10
CA MET A 580 -37.16 14.04 -19.46
C MET A 580 -38.62 13.72 -19.81
N SER A 581 -39.17 14.44 -20.79
CA SER A 581 -40.59 14.27 -21.21
C SER A 581 -40.85 13.06 -22.12
N SER A 582 -39.79 12.37 -22.57
CA SER A 582 -39.88 11.25 -23.49
C SER A 582 -40.59 10.01 -22.92
N LEU A 583 -40.72 9.91 -21.58
CA LEU A 583 -41.46 8.86 -20.88
C LEU A 583 -42.46 9.52 -19.90
N GLN A 584 -43.75 9.54 -20.27
CA GLN A 584 -44.80 10.28 -19.51
C GLN A 584 -45.01 9.80 -18.07
N ASP A 585 -44.76 8.51 -17.80
CA ASP A 585 -44.97 7.90 -16.49
C ASP A 585 -43.64 7.43 -15.90
N ALA A 586 -42.57 8.22 -16.09
CA ALA A 586 -41.26 7.89 -15.53
C ALA A 586 -41.31 7.85 -13.99
N LYS A 587 -40.89 6.76 -13.43
CA LYS A 587 -40.81 6.52 -11.98
C LYS A 587 -39.38 6.36 -11.51
N ARG A 588 -38.42 6.21 -12.41
CA ARG A 588 -36.99 6.16 -12.10
C ARG A 588 -36.22 7.03 -13.09
N LEU A 589 -35.21 7.68 -12.55
CA LEU A 589 -34.17 8.38 -13.27
C LEU A 589 -32.83 7.74 -12.90
N GLY A 590 -32.09 7.28 -13.88
CA GLY A 590 -30.77 6.65 -13.68
C GLY A 590 -29.65 7.36 -14.40
N VAL A 591 -28.48 7.30 -13.83
CA VAL A 591 -27.22 7.80 -14.40
C VAL A 591 -26.21 6.68 -14.37
N HIS A 592 -25.61 6.41 -15.52
CA HIS A 592 -24.47 5.53 -15.67
C HIS A 592 -23.26 6.36 -16.07
N ILE A 593 -22.15 6.17 -15.40
CA ILE A 593 -20.89 6.89 -15.63
C ILE A 593 -19.72 5.90 -15.61
N ASP A 594 -18.89 5.96 -16.65
CA ASP A 594 -17.58 5.31 -16.68
C ASP A 594 -16.53 6.38 -16.48
N HIS A 595 -15.77 6.32 -15.42
CA HIS A 595 -14.85 7.37 -15.03
C HIS A 595 -13.65 6.89 -14.20
N ALA A 596 -12.64 7.74 -14.13
CA ALA A 596 -11.55 7.69 -13.19
C ALA A 596 -11.37 9.06 -12.53
N TYR A 597 -10.90 9.10 -11.28
CA TYR A 597 -10.76 10.37 -10.58
C TYR A 597 -9.67 10.34 -9.52
N GLU A 598 -9.11 11.53 -9.28
CA GLU A 598 -8.16 11.80 -8.22
C GLU A 598 -8.44 13.17 -7.62
N VAL A 599 -8.86 13.20 -6.37
CA VAL A 599 -9.02 14.43 -5.60
C VAL A 599 -8.43 14.28 -4.20
N GLU A 600 -8.19 15.40 -3.55
CA GLU A 600 -7.69 15.37 -2.19
C GLU A 600 -8.73 14.75 -1.25
N TRP A 601 -8.31 13.70 -0.53
CA TRP A 601 -9.17 12.89 0.31
C TRP A 601 -9.98 13.71 1.31
N GLN A 602 -11.32 13.55 1.26
CA GLN A 602 -12.30 14.20 2.14
C GLN A 602 -12.25 15.74 2.22
N ILE A 603 -11.52 16.37 1.30
CA ILE A 603 -11.33 17.82 1.25
C ILE A 603 -11.86 18.37 -0.07
N ASP A 604 -11.29 17.90 -1.17
CA ASP A 604 -11.79 18.23 -2.48
C ASP A 604 -12.96 17.33 -2.86
N THR A 605 -13.87 17.86 -3.65
CA THR A 605 -15.12 17.18 -3.98
C THR A 605 -15.37 17.21 -5.48
N LEU A 606 -15.63 16.04 -6.05
CA LEU A 606 -16.32 15.89 -7.32
C LEU A 606 -17.79 15.61 -7.06
N SER A 607 -18.68 16.26 -7.79
CA SER A 607 -20.12 16.04 -7.61
C SER A 607 -20.81 15.89 -8.95
N LEU A 608 -21.68 14.88 -9.05
CA LEU A 608 -22.69 14.77 -10.08
C LEU A 608 -24.04 14.99 -9.43
N GLU A 609 -24.79 15.94 -9.95
CA GLU A 609 -26.12 16.31 -9.44
C GLU A 609 -27.11 16.37 -10.58
N VAL A 610 -28.30 15.80 -10.36
CA VAL A 610 -29.45 16.03 -11.23
C VAL A 610 -30.50 16.83 -10.48
N TRP A 611 -30.94 17.93 -11.06
CA TRP A 611 -31.91 18.85 -10.51
C TRP A 611 -33.16 18.89 -11.41
N ASN A 612 -34.32 19.31 -10.83
CA ASN A 612 -35.45 19.76 -11.63
C ASN A 612 -35.09 21.06 -12.41
N SER A 613 -35.86 21.45 -13.37
CA SER A 613 -35.53 22.54 -14.32
C SER A 613 -35.41 23.92 -13.67
N ASP A 614 -36.07 24.17 -12.54
CA ASP A 614 -35.99 25.42 -11.78
C ASP A 614 -35.03 25.39 -10.60
N GLU A 615 -34.33 24.28 -10.44
CA GLU A 615 -33.30 24.06 -9.41
C GLU A 615 -33.81 24.20 -7.98
N THR A 616 -35.08 23.93 -7.76
CA THR A 616 -35.70 23.95 -6.43
C THR A 616 -35.60 22.61 -5.70
N GLU A 617 -35.44 21.54 -6.47
CA GLU A 617 -35.35 20.16 -5.97
C GLU A 617 -34.19 19.43 -6.64
N ARG A 618 -33.33 18.80 -5.82
CA ARG A 618 -32.24 17.94 -6.27
C ARG A 618 -32.70 16.49 -6.29
N LEU A 619 -32.73 15.91 -7.48
CA LEU A 619 -33.22 14.57 -7.74
C LEU A 619 -32.15 13.50 -7.45
N ILE A 620 -30.91 13.72 -7.88
CA ILE A 620 -29.77 12.83 -7.63
C ILE A 620 -28.59 13.67 -7.13
N GLN A 621 -27.86 13.14 -6.19
CA GLN A 621 -26.52 13.62 -5.81
C GLN A 621 -25.60 12.43 -5.59
N LYS A 622 -24.47 12.46 -6.26
CA LYS A 622 -23.33 11.59 -5.96
C LYS A 622 -22.10 12.46 -5.76
N GLN A 623 -21.27 12.11 -4.79
CA GLN A 623 -20.03 12.83 -4.52
C GLN A 623 -18.90 11.84 -4.36
N TRP A 624 -17.71 12.23 -4.85
CA TRP A 624 -16.47 11.51 -4.67
C TRP A 624 -15.47 12.44 -3.99
N VAL A 625 -14.84 11.94 -2.95
CA VAL A 625 -13.92 12.68 -2.07
C VAL A 625 -12.64 11.88 -1.81
N ASP A 626 -12.32 10.98 -2.73
CA ASP A 626 -11.23 10.01 -2.66
C ASP A 626 -10.54 9.85 -4.04
N GLN A 627 -9.89 8.73 -4.25
CA GLN A 627 -9.12 8.46 -5.46
C GLN A 627 -9.45 7.09 -6.02
N ASN A 628 -9.74 7.03 -7.31
CA ASN A 628 -9.83 5.80 -8.08
C ASN A 628 -9.17 5.99 -9.46
N PHE A 629 -7.95 5.49 -9.59
CA PHE A 629 -7.06 5.73 -10.75
C PHE A 629 -7.41 4.93 -12.00
N SER A 630 -8.26 3.92 -11.88
CA SER A 630 -8.69 3.10 -12.99
C SER A 630 -10.11 3.44 -13.41
N THR A 631 -10.36 3.51 -14.71
CA THR A 631 -11.72 3.65 -15.22
C THR A 631 -12.60 2.51 -14.69
N HIS A 632 -13.69 2.86 -14.06
CA HIS A 632 -14.69 1.96 -13.53
C HIS A 632 -16.07 2.48 -13.81
N SER A 633 -17.04 1.57 -13.81
CA SER A 633 -18.45 1.90 -14.05
C SER A 633 -19.20 2.09 -12.74
N GLU A 634 -19.94 3.18 -12.63
CA GLU A 634 -20.91 3.39 -11.56
C GLU A 634 -22.30 3.64 -12.13
N ILE A 635 -23.31 3.08 -11.45
CA ILE A 635 -24.71 3.36 -11.77
C ILE A 635 -25.43 3.76 -10.50
N PHE A 636 -26.19 4.83 -10.58
CA PHE A 636 -27.02 5.29 -9.46
C PHE A 636 -28.34 5.83 -9.98
N PHE A 637 -29.37 5.75 -9.18
CA PHE A 637 -30.71 6.14 -9.58
C PHE A 637 -31.53 6.70 -8.42
N MET A 638 -32.58 7.44 -8.74
CA MET A 638 -33.66 7.78 -7.84
C MET A 638 -34.98 7.14 -8.32
N ALA A 639 -35.85 6.84 -7.38
CA ALA A 639 -37.21 6.45 -7.62
C ALA A 639 -38.18 7.54 -7.12
N GLY A 640 -39.26 7.75 -7.83
CA GLY A 640 -40.28 8.76 -7.53
C GLY A 640 -40.84 9.39 -8.79
N ASP A 641 -41.60 10.46 -8.59
CA ASP A 641 -42.14 11.22 -9.73
C ASP A 641 -41.02 12.03 -10.39
N ILE A 642 -40.77 11.75 -11.66
CA ILE A 642 -39.72 12.38 -12.43
C ILE A 642 -40.30 13.59 -13.18
N PRO A 643 -39.74 14.80 -13.02
CA PRO A 643 -40.20 15.96 -13.75
C PRO A 643 -39.90 15.85 -15.25
N ALA A 644 -40.71 16.56 -16.10
CA ALA A 644 -40.56 16.52 -17.56
C ALA A 644 -39.25 17.16 -18.05
N ALA A 645 -38.56 17.94 -17.25
CA ALA A 645 -37.29 18.56 -17.57
C ALA A 645 -36.41 18.71 -16.33
N GLY A 646 -35.10 18.64 -16.52
CA GLY A 646 -34.12 18.77 -15.45
C GLY A 646 -32.78 19.30 -15.94
N ARG A 647 -31.81 19.32 -15.03
CA ARG A 647 -30.43 19.72 -15.25
C ARG A 647 -29.47 18.75 -14.62
N LEU A 648 -28.52 18.26 -15.41
CA LEU A 648 -27.36 17.56 -14.90
C LEU A 648 -26.24 18.58 -14.68
N LYS A 649 -25.62 18.51 -13.51
CA LYS A 649 -24.45 19.31 -13.15
C LYS A 649 -23.29 18.41 -12.80
N LEU A 650 -22.15 18.65 -13.43
CA LEU A 650 -20.87 18.11 -13.02
C LEU A 650 -20.09 19.24 -12.34
N LYS A 651 -19.63 19.00 -11.12
CA LYS A 651 -18.95 20.01 -10.31
C LYS A 651 -17.66 19.48 -9.75
N MET A 652 -16.68 20.37 -9.62
CA MET A 652 -15.48 20.14 -8.89
C MET A 652 -15.20 21.33 -7.98
N LYS A 653 -14.96 21.04 -6.71
CA LYS A 653 -14.62 22.06 -5.73
C LYS A 653 -13.36 21.63 -5.01
N THR A 654 -12.35 22.50 -4.99
CA THR A 654 -11.05 22.28 -4.38
C THR A 654 -10.75 23.31 -3.33
N ASP A 655 -9.94 22.97 -2.35
CA ASP A 655 -9.40 23.91 -1.40
C ASP A 655 -8.11 24.60 -1.94
N SER A 656 -7.40 25.34 -1.10
CA SER A 656 -6.21 26.08 -1.52
C SER A 656 -4.89 25.34 -1.32
N THR A 657 -4.92 24.03 -1.05
CA THR A 657 -3.74 23.32 -0.53
C THR A 657 -3.07 22.40 -1.54
N VAL A 658 -3.79 21.44 -2.11
CA VAL A 658 -3.18 20.38 -2.91
C VAL A 658 -3.99 20.11 -4.18
N ALA A 659 -3.32 19.87 -5.29
CA ALA A 659 -3.93 19.59 -6.58
C ALA A 659 -3.61 18.18 -7.09
N PHE A 660 -4.61 17.49 -7.68
CA PHE A 660 -4.51 16.16 -8.28
C PHE A 660 -4.97 16.18 -9.74
N ARG A 661 -5.08 14.99 -10.39
CA ARG A 661 -5.50 14.91 -11.81
C ARG A 661 -6.94 15.34 -12.05
N GLY A 662 -7.78 15.32 -11.00
CA GLY A 662 -9.17 15.67 -11.12
C GLY A 662 -10.04 14.55 -11.68
N TRP A 663 -10.93 14.86 -12.61
CA TRP A 663 -11.95 13.94 -13.11
C TRP A 663 -11.76 13.65 -14.60
N GLU A 664 -11.68 12.37 -14.95
CA GLU A 664 -11.73 11.86 -16.31
C GLU A 664 -12.99 11.02 -16.48
N ILE A 665 -13.87 11.36 -17.41
CA ILE A 665 -15.10 10.63 -17.69
C ILE A 665 -15.03 10.07 -19.11
N ASP A 666 -15.09 8.75 -19.22
CA ASP A 666 -15.07 8.03 -20.51
C ASP A 666 -16.44 8.01 -21.17
N SER A 667 -17.47 7.76 -20.38
CA SER A 667 -18.85 7.76 -20.88
C SER A 667 -19.86 8.18 -19.81
N LEU A 668 -20.98 8.75 -20.25
CA LEU A 668 -22.08 9.16 -19.40
C LEU A 668 -23.40 8.89 -20.12
N SER A 669 -24.32 8.20 -19.45
CA SER A 669 -25.66 7.96 -19.96
C SER A 669 -26.72 8.24 -18.91
N ILE A 670 -27.83 8.80 -19.33
CA ILE A 670 -29.00 9.10 -18.50
C ILE A 670 -30.22 8.43 -19.09
N PHE A 671 -31.00 7.80 -18.24
CA PHE A 671 -32.16 7.05 -18.69
C PHE A 671 -33.37 7.18 -17.75
N LEU A 672 -34.56 6.95 -18.32
CA LEU A 672 -35.83 6.93 -17.62
C LEU A 672 -36.46 5.54 -17.64
N SER A 673 -37.20 5.19 -16.58
CA SER A 673 -38.00 3.98 -16.52
C SER A 673 -39.37 4.28 -15.90
N SER A 674 -40.42 3.65 -16.40
CA SER A 674 -41.77 3.68 -15.81
C SER A 674 -41.95 2.68 -14.67
N TYR A 675 -40.95 1.87 -14.37
CA TYR A 675 -41.00 0.83 -13.33
C TYR A 675 -40.96 1.45 -11.93
N GLU A 676 -41.95 1.16 -11.10
CA GLU A 676 -42.01 1.54 -9.72
C GLU A 676 -41.49 0.38 -8.86
N LEU A 677 -40.52 0.65 -7.96
CA LEU A 677 -40.13 -0.34 -6.95
C LEU A 677 -41.34 -0.62 -6.06
N LEU A 678 -41.94 -1.77 -6.24
CA LEU A 678 -42.80 -2.31 -5.20
C LEU A 678 -41.83 -2.77 -4.09
N GLY A 679 -41.83 -2.03 -2.98
CA GLY A 679 -41.06 -2.44 -1.81
C GLY A 679 -41.60 -3.79 -1.35
N THR A 680 -40.90 -4.85 -1.69
CA THR A 680 -41.15 -6.16 -1.08
C THR A 680 -40.46 -6.13 0.28
N GLU A 681 -41.25 -6.04 1.33
CA GLU A 681 -40.74 -6.43 2.64
C GLU A 681 -40.25 -7.88 2.54
N PRO A 682 -39.04 -8.21 3.04
CA PRO A 682 -38.49 -9.54 2.94
C PRO A 682 -39.42 -10.55 3.65
N GLU A 683 -39.82 -11.62 2.93
CA GLU A 683 -40.58 -12.71 3.53
C GLU A 683 -39.67 -13.54 4.44
N ILE A 684 -39.99 -13.59 5.72
CA ILE A 684 -39.31 -14.44 6.69
C ILE A 684 -40.03 -15.81 6.66
N SER A 685 -39.34 -16.82 6.13
CA SER A 685 -39.86 -18.21 6.19
C SER A 685 -39.18 -19.01 7.30
N GLU A 686 -39.94 -19.52 8.25
CA GLU A 686 -39.43 -20.53 9.19
C GLU A 686 -39.15 -21.83 8.43
N GLY A 687 -37.96 -22.39 8.63
CA GLY A 687 -37.37 -23.43 7.82
C GLY A 687 -38.24 -24.67 7.56
N GLN A 688 -38.54 -24.91 6.30
CA GLN A 688 -38.76 -26.24 5.81
C GLN A 688 -37.45 -26.73 5.16
N MET A 689 -36.88 -27.81 5.71
CA MET A 689 -35.79 -28.55 5.09
C MET A 689 -36.22 -28.99 3.69
N GLN A 690 -35.93 -28.24 2.66
CA GLN A 690 -35.79 -28.75 1.31
C GLN A 690 -34.31 -28.88 1.02
N SER A 691 -33.91 -30.02 0.50
CA SER A 691 -32.53 -30.32 0.12
C SER A 691 -32.00 -29.24 -0.81
N SER A 692 -31.16 -28.39 -0.26
CA SER A 692 -30.42 -27.35 -1.02
C SER A 692 -29.46 -28.04 -1.99
N THR A 693 -29.59 -27.80 -3.27
CA THR A 693 -28.49 -27.98 -4.20
C THR A 693 -27.47 -26.86 -3.84
N ASN A 694 -26.54 -27.20 -2.97
CA ASN A 694 -25.43 -26.34 -2.63
C ASN A 694 -24.70 -25.92 -3.90
N HIS A 695 -24.71 -24.64 -4.23
CA HIS A 695 -23.70 -24.07 -5.12
C HIS A 695 -22.46 -23.78 -4.28
N PHE A 696 -21.57 -24.76 -4.23
CA PHE A 696 -20.31 -24.66 -3.53
C PHE A 696 -19.41 -23.67 -4.23
N LYS A 697 -18.94 -22.67 -3.50
CA LYS A 697 -17.68 -22.01 -3.83
C LYS A 697 -16.59 -23.06 -3.66
N MET A 698 -15.74 -23.23 -4.67
CA MET A 698 -14.60 -24.14 -4.57
C MET A 698 -13.72 -23.66 -3.41
N SER A 699 -13.81 -24.33 -2.25
CA SER A 699 -12.88 -24.09 -1.15
C SER A 699 -11.51 -24.64 -1.56
N LEU A 700 -10.44 -23.88 -1.28
CA LEU A 700 -9.08 -24.31 -1.58
C LEU A 700 -8.18 -23.94 -0.40
N SER A 701 -7.62 -24.96 0.22
CA SER A 701 -6.65 -24.79 1.30
C SER A 701 -5.37 -25.59 1.01
N ALA A 702 -4.28 -25.22 1.66
CA ALA A 702 -2.99 -25.90 1.51
C ALA A 702 -2.31 -26.08 2.86
N SER A 703 -1.89 -27.31 3.17
CA SER A 703 -1.20 -27.62 4.42
C SER A 703 -0.10 -28.68 4.21
N PRO A 704 1.11 -28.48 4.75
CA PRO A 704 1.63 -27.24 5.37
C PRO A 704 1.82 -26.12 4.33
N ASN A 705 1.62 -24.86 4.74
CA ASN A 705 1.96 -23.69 3.97
C ASN A 705 2.41 -22.59 4.97
N PRO A 706 3.68 -22.23 5.03
CA PRO A 706 4.81 -22.61 4.14
C PRO A 706 5.22 -24.09 4.19
N PHE A 707 5.85 -24.57 3.11
CA PHE A 707 6.30 -25.96 3.02
C PHE A 707 7.73 -26.10 2.47
N ARG A 708 8.40 -27.24 2.74
CA ARG A 708 9.78 -27.49 2.29
C ARG A 708 9.89 -28.63 1.27
N THR A 709 9.04 -29.63 1.35
CA THR A 709 9.13 -30.83 0.50
C THR A 709 7.88 -31.07 -0.30
N ALA A 710 6.74 -30.86 0.30
CA ALA A 710 5.45 -31.00 -0.34
C ALA A 710 4.37 -30.30 0.48
N THR A 711 3.35 -29.80 -0.17
CA THR A 711 2.11 -29.31 0.44
C THR A 711 0.92 -30.07 -0.14
N ARG A 712 -0.05 -30.39 0.70
CA ARG A 712 -1.32 -30.99 0.27
C ARG A 712 -2.32 -29.86 0.10
N LEU A 713 -2.96 -29.85 -1.03
CA LEU A 713 -4.11 -29.03 -1.32
C LEU A 713 -5.37 -29.83 -1.09
N GLU A 714 -6.32 -29.21 -0.43
CA GLU A 714 -7.68 -29.74 -0.30
C GLU A 714 -8.64 -28.76 -0.94
N PHE A 715 -9.51 -29.25 -1.80
CA PHE A 715 -10.50 -28.46 -2.50
C PHE A 715 -11.80 -29.24 -2.64
N GLU A 716 -12.91 -28.53 -2.72
CA GLU A 716 -14.21 -29.11 -2.80
C GLU A 716 -14.89 -28.76 -4.12
N ILE A 717 -15.46 -29.75 -4.79
CA ILE A 717 -16.23 -29.56 -6.03
C ILE A 717 -17.63 -30.18 -5.87
N PRO A 718 -18.68 -29.52 -6.41
CA PRO A 718 -20.06 -29.92 -6.18
C PRO A 718 -20.44 -31.20 -6.91
N ARG A 719 -19.73 -31.55 -7.96
CA ARG A 719 -19.98 -32.74 -8.78
C ARG A 719 -18.69 -33.26 -9.39
N ALA A 720 -18.67 -34.56 -9.72
CA ALA A 720 -17.52 -35.12 -10.41
C ALA A 720 -17.29 -34.40 -11.76
N SER A 721 -16.12 -33.80 -11.94
CA SER A 721 -15.73 -33.06 -13.12
C SER A 721 -14.23 -33.16 -13.41
N ALA A 722 -13.84 -32.84 -14.64
CA ALA A 722 -12.43 -32.60 -14.94
C ALA A 722 -11.98 -31.29 -14.25
N VAL A 723 -10.85 -31.36 -13.57
CA VAL A 723 -10.27 -30.24 -12.82
C VAL A 723 -8.86 -29.96 -13.35
N SER A 724 -8.54 -28.73 -13.74
CA SER A 724 -7.15 -28.31 -13.98
C SER A 724 -6.54 -27.77 -12.70
N ILE A 725 -5.29 -28.08 -12.49
CA ILE A 725 -4.46 -27.59 -11.37
C ILE A 725 -3.23 -26.93 -11.98
N ASP A 726 -3.16 -25.62 -11.90
CA ASP A 726 -2.12 -24.83 -12.53
C ASP A 726 -1.32 -24.08 -11.46
N VAL A 727 0.00 -24.18 -11.47
CA VAL A 727 0.89 -23.48 -10.53
C VAL A 727 1.69 -22.41 -11.26
N PHE A 728 1.66 -21.19 -10.74
CA PHE A 728 2.32 -20.05 -11.32
C PHE A 728 3.39 -19.50 -10.35
N ASP A 729 4.50 -19.02 -10.88
CA ASP A 729 5.45 -18.23 -10.10
C ASP A 729 4.92 -16.79 -9.90
N ILE A 730 5.64 -15.96 -9.11
CA ILE A 730 5.26 -14.58 -8.81
C ILE A 730 5.20 -13.66 -10.05
N ARG A 731 5.75 -14.09 -11.18
CA ARG A 731 5.70 -13.37 -12.47
C ARG A 731 4.53 -13.80 -13.34
N GLY A 732 3.68 -14.68 -12.82
CA GLY A 732 2.55 -15.25 -13.55
C GLY A 732 2.94 -16.30 -14.59
N ARG A 733 4.18 -16.78 -14.58
CA ARG A 733 4.64 -17.85 -15.47
C ARG A 733 4.19 -19.19 -14.89
N GLU A 734 3.49 -19.99 -15.71
CA GLU A 734 3.10 -21.35 -15.36
C GLU A 734 4.34 -22.24 -15.18
N VAL A 735 4.47 -22.84 -14.02
CA VAL A 735 5.57 -23.76 -13.67
C VAL A 735 5.12 -25.21 -13.63
N TYR A 736 3.83 -25.45 -13.37
CA TYR A 736 3.24 -26.78 -13.35
C TYR A 736 1.77 -26.69 -13.78
N SER A 737 1.31 -27.73 -14.51
CA SER A 737 -0.10 -27.89 -14.87
C SER A 737 -0.45 -29.36 -14.92
N GLU A 738 -1.61 -29.76 -14.38
CA GLU A 738 -2.11 -31.11 -14.40
C GLU A 738 -3.64 -31.12 -14.53
N GLN A 739 -4.16 -32.12 -15.23
CA GLN A 739 -5.60 -32.37 -15.26
C GLN A 739 -5.92 -33.66 -14.50
N MET A 740 -6.90 -33.59 -13.63
CA MET A 740 -7.41 -34.76 -12.91
C MET A 740 -8.93 -34.82 -12.97
N THR A 741 -9.49 -36.00 -12.71
CA THR A 741 -10.92 -36.13 -12.49
C THR A 741 -11.18 -36.02 -10.99
N GLY A 742 -11.86 -34.95 -10.56
CA GLY A 742 -12.31 -34.76 -9.18
C GLY A 742 -13.66 -35.48 -8.94
N SER A 743 -13.85 -35.95 -7.72
CA SER A 743 -15.11 -36.51 -7.23
C SER A 743 -15.94 -35.44 -6.55
N ALA A 744 -17.28 -35.55 -6.56
CA ALA A 744 -18.12 -34.65 -5.77
C ALA A 744 -17.72 -34.67 -4.29
N GLY A 745 -17.62 -33.48 -3.66
CA GLY A 745 -17.11 -33.27 -2.31
C GLY A 745 -15.61 -33.00 -2.27
N THR A 746 -14.98 -33.29 -1.14
CA THR A 746 -13.57 -32.95 -0.89
C THR A 746 -12.62 -33.81 -1.71
N ASN A 747 -11.71 -33.13 -2.40
CA ASN A 747 -10.63 -33.74 -3.18
C ASN A 747 -9.29 -33.27 -2.60
N SER A 748 -8.24 -34.03 -2.84
CA SER A 748 -6.90 -33.62 -2.44
C SER A 748 -5.86 -33.87 -3.51
N TRP A 749 -4.89 -32.99 -3.59
CA TRP A 749 -3.75 -33.12 -4.49
C TRP A 749 -2.47 -32.65 -3.78
N VAL A 750 -1.32 -33.15 -4.21
CA VAL A 750 -0.05 -32.88 -3.51
C VAL A 750 0.96 -32.27 -4.48
N TRP A 751 1.41 -31.07 -4.20
CA TRP A 751 2.52 -30.46 -4.91
C TRP A 751 3.84 -30.64 -4.16
N LYS A 752 4.86 -31.09 -4.90
CA LYS A 752 6.20 -31.36 -4.34
C LYS A 752 7.20 -30.24 -4.64
N GLY A 753 6.73 -29.07 -5.05
CA GLY A 753 7.60 -27.98 -5.46
C GLY A 753 8.42 -28.31 -6.72
N GLN A 754 7.81 -29.00 -7.68
CA GLN A 754 8.46 -29.42 -8.93
C GLN A 754 7.75 -28.80 -10.13
N ASP A 755 8.53 -28.56 -11.21
CA ASP A 755 8.00 -28.16 -12.52
C ASP A 755 7.50 -29.37 -13.32
N MET A 756 7.00 -29.12 -14.55
CA MET A 756 6.50 -30.15 -15.47
C MET A 756 7.54 -31.19 -15.85
N LEU A 757 8.81 -30.91 -15.70
CA LEU A 757 9.93 -31.81 -16.00
C LEU A 757 10.40 -32.57 -14.75
N GLY A 758 9.80 -32.31 -13.59
CA GLY A 758 10.18 -32.93 -12.32
C GLY A 758 11.35 -32.27 -11.61
N HIS A 759 11.86 -31.15 -12.12
CA HIS A 759 12.91 -30.38 -11.46
C HIS A 759 12.33 -29.60 -10.29
N GLN A 760 13.10 -29.48 -9.18
CA GLN A 760 12.71 -28.62 -8.09
C GLN A 760 12.67 -27.16 -8.55
N VAL A 761 11.58 -26.47 -8.29
CA VAL A 761 11.49 -25.01 -8.53
C VAL A 761 12.18 -24.26 -7.41
N SER A 762 12.53 -23.01 -7.66
CA SER A 762 13.22 -22.15 -6.69
C SER A 762 12.35 -21.90 -5.45
N THR A 763 13.01 -21.64 -4.32
CA THR A 763 12.32 -21.12 -3.12
C THR A 763 11.58 -19.84 -3.47
N GLY A 764 10.36 -19.67 -2.96
CA GLY A 764 9.59 -18.48 -3.26
C GLY A 764 8.10 -18.66 -3.13
N ILE A 765 7.39 -17.62 -3.51
CA ILE A 765 5.92 -17.59 -3.54
C ILE A 765 5.44 -18.13 -4.88
N TYR A 766 4.42 -18.98 -4.81
CA TYR A 766 3.70 -19.54 -5.94
C TYR A 766 2.21 -19.33 -5.76
N PHE A 767 1.48 -19.26 -6.85
CA PHE A 767 0.03 -19.23 -6.85
C PHE A 767 -0.47 -20.50 -7.51
N ILE A 768 -1.29 -21.25 -6.79
CA ILE A 768 -1.96 -22.40 -7.37
C ILE A 768 -3.39 -22.03 -7.70
N ARG A 769 -3.81 -22.36 -8.90
CA ARG A 769 -5.18 -22.19 -9.37
C ARG A 769 -5.77 -23.53 -9.66
N ILE A 770 -6.96 -23.74 -9.16
CA ILE A 770 -7.78 -24.93 -9.47
C ILE A 770 -9.00 -24.45 -10.22
N ASN A 771 -9.25 -25.04 -11.39
CA ASN A 771 -10.41 -24.73 -12.20
C ASN A 771 -11.19 -26.03 -12.49
N ASP A 772 -12.50 -25.99 -12.34
CA ASP A 772 -13.41 -26.90 -12.99
C ASP A 772 -14.13 -26.17 -14.14
N ALA A 773 -15.08 -26.84 -14.82
CA ALA A 773 -15.78 -26.24 -15.95
C ALA A 773 -16.63 -24.99 -15.57
N GLN A 774 -16.81 -24.68 -14.29
CA GLN A 774 -17.73 -23.65 -13.80
C GLN A 774 -17.13 -22.73 -12.75
N GLN A 775 -16.05 -23.13 -12.07
CA GLN A 775 -15.49 -22.40 -10.94
C GLN A 775 -13.97 -22.41 -10.96
N SER A 776 -13.37 -21.39 -10.35
CA SER A 776 -11.93 -21.27 -10.19
C SER A 776 -11.61 -20.78 -8.77
N ALA A 777 -10.64 -21.40 -8.13
CA ALA A 777 -10.08 -20.94 -6.87
C ALA A 777 -8.58 -20.78 -6.98
N THR A 778 -8.02 -19.74 -6.34
CA THR A 778 -6.57 -19.50 -6.32
C THR A 778 -6.08 -19.41 -4.87
N HIS A 779 -4.97 -20.06 -4.56
CA HIS A 779 -4.35 -20.03 -3.24
C HIS A 779 -2.86 -19.71 -3.34
N LYS A 780 -2.35 -18.94 -2.40
CA LYS A 780 -0.92 -18.57 -2.31
C LYS A 780 -0.16 -19.67 -1.57
N LEU A 781 0.95 -20.12 -2.14
CA LEU A 781 1.85 -21.10 -1.55
C LEU A 781 3.22 -20.48 -1.30
N MET A 782 3.88 -20.88 -0.22
CA MET A 782 5.26 -20.50 0.05
C MET A 782 6.14 -21.76 0.15
N LEU A 783 7.07 -21.89 -0.82
CA LEU A 783 8.08 -22.96 -0.81
C LEU A 783 9.36 -22.44 -0.15
N LEU A 784 9.78 -23.12 0.92
CA LEU A 784 11.01 -22.82 1.65
C LEU A 784 12.15 -23.73 1.19
N ASN A 785 13.39 -23.29 1.40
CA ASN A 785 14.58 -24.09 1.07
C ASN A 785 14.53 -25.48 1.74
N LYS A 786 14.90 -26.51 0.96
CA LYS A 786 15.44 -27.73 1.53
C LYS A 786 16.90 -27.43 1.88
N TYR A 787 17.29 -27.66 3.13
CA TYR A 787 18.68 -27.50 3.61
C TYR A 787 19.70 -27.95 2.60
#